data_05d44464f15049214fd36b5add64521f
#
_entry.id   05d44464f15049214fd36b5add64521f
#
_cell.length_a   1.000
_cell.length_b   1.000
_cell.length_c   1.000
_cell.angle_alpha   90.00
_cell.angle_beta   90.00
_cell.angle_gamma   90.00
#
_symmetry.space_group_name_H-M   'P 1'
#
loop_
_entity.id
_entity.type
_entity.pdbx_description
1 polymer ?
#
loop_
_entity_poly.entity_id
_entity_poly.type
_entity_poly.pdbx_seq_one_letter_code
_entity_poly.pdbx_strand_id
1 'polypeptide(L)'
;MSQKLVLIDGHSILNRAFYGVPDLSNAEGLHTNAIYGFLNIMFKILEEEKPDYLAVAFDVHAPTFRHQMYQAYKGTRKPMPEELRQQVPVMKEVLKAMHITIMEKAGLEADDILGTLAKKAEQEGMEVSLVSGDRDLLQIATDHIKIRIPKTKQGRTEIEDYYAADVQAAYQVTPLQFIELKALMGDTADNIPGVPKVGEKTAQALMVEYGSLDNIYSHVEEISKKSIRESLIEHKDLAELSKTLATIKTDCDLQLDYDQAKAEGLYTPEAYTLCKRLEFKNLLGRFENNAAATDTKITENFRIIEEKKEFLDFLKKAKKQKEIGLWLITEPAVGSNTKKEELLGAAVSVPDAETVFYALKREQEPEGQLSLFEEVKQTVDETAEITAALQELSSVKGLRIATFDVKRQYDYLDHSGTEQYFDILIAAYLLNPLKNDYDPESIVSEHLGIMIQGKAEVFGKRSFRTLLSEEREKAAEYTCYGAWVSVKCRKVLEDKLEAAGMKRLMNEMEMPLSLVLYDMQKEGVAVRREELKSYGDALVARIEELEHAIHEQAGVDFNINSPKQLGEVLFETMQIPGGKKTKTGYSTAADVLEKLSADYPIVRDILEYRGLTKLKSTYADGLAAFIEADGRIHTNFNQTITATGRISSTEPNLQNIPMRMELGRKIRKVFVPREGYEFMDADYSQIELRVLAHMSGDEQLIDAYRQEEDIHRITASKVFHTPFEEVTDLQRRNAKAVNFGIVYGISSFGLSQDLSISKKEAAQYIEQYFETYPKVKEFIDKLVEDAKKKGYTETMFGRRRPIPELSSSNFMQRSFGERVAMNAPIQGTAADIIKIAMIKVWKALKEEGLKSRLILQVHDELLIETALEEEARVREILTENMKSAADLAVTLEIDLHTGKDWYEAK
;
A
#
# COMPACT_ATOMS: atom_id res chain seq x y z
N MET A 1 -5.37 34.96 33.30
CA MET A 1 -4.40 33.95 32.87
C MET A 1 -3.39 34.68 32.00
N SER A 2 -2.11 34.37 32.08
CA SER A 2 -1.09 34.93 31.18
C SER A 2 -1.43 34.49 29.73
N GLN A 3 -1.27 35.37 28.77
CA GLN A 3 -1.44 35.03 27.34
C GLN A 3 -0.35 34.05 26.92
N LYS A 4 -0.67 33.15 25.96
CA LYS A 4 0.24 32.15 25.48
C LYS A 4 0.59 32.35 24.02
N LEU A 5 1.89 32.35 23.71
CA LEU A 5 2.41 32.39 22.36
C LEU A 5 3.08 31.06 21.99
N VAL A 6 2.68 30.47 20.85
CA VAL A 6 3.37 29.32 20.24
C VAL A 6 4.17 29.80 19.04
N LEU A 7 5.47 29.49 19.03
CA LEU A 7 6.41 29.78 17.95
C LEU A 7 6.93 28.44 17.38
N ILE A 8 6.84 28.25 16.06
CA ILE A 8 7.26 26.99 15.40
C ILE A 8 8.39 27.26 14.41
N ASP A 9 9.44 26.44 14.47
CA ASP A 9 10.50 26.39 13.48
C ASP A 9 10.03 25.58 12.26
N GLY A 10 9.71 26.29 11.19
CA GLY A 10 9.11 25.72 9.98
C GLY A 10 10.00 24.70 9.29
N HIS A 11 11.27 25.04 9.05
CA HIS A 11 12.18 24.13 8.37
C HIS A 11 12.58 22.92 9.20
N SER A 12 12.82 23.11 10.51
CA SER A 12 13.17 22.01 11.41
C SER A 12 12.05 20.97 11.51
N ILE A 13 10.80 21.43 11.69
CA ILE A 13 9.64 20.55 11.79
C ILE A 13 9.30 19.87 10.45
N LEU A 14 9.39 20.60 9.31
CA LEU A 14 9.21 20.00 7.98
C LEU A 14 10.25 18.93 7.67
N ASN A 15 11.53 19.20 7.96
CA ASN A 15 12.61 18.26 7.74
C ASN A 15 12.40 16.97 8.58
N ARG A 16 12.04 17.19 9.85
CA ARG A 16 11.73 16.07 10.75
C ARG A 16 10.54 15.23 10.25
N ALA A 17 9.49 15.89 9.80
CA ALA A 17 8.30 15.23 9.26
C ALA A 17 8.64 14.44 7.98
N PHE A 18 9.46 15.00 7.10
CA PHE A 18 9.92 14.34 5.88
C PHE A 18 10.58 12.98 6.12
N TYR A 19 11.48 12.90 7.12
CA TYR A 19 12.14 11.63 7.46
C TYR A 19 11.35 10.75 8.44
N GLY A 20 10.35 11.30 9.11
CA GLY A 20 9.54 10.62 10.13
C GLY A 20 8.27 9.97 9.60
N VAL A 21 7.75 10.46 8.49
CA VAL A 21 6.54 9.98 7.82
C VAL A 21 6.95 9.23 6.55
N PRO A 22 6.38 8.03 6.29
CA PRO A 22 6.59 7.35 5.01
C PRO A 22 6.30 8.27 3.83
N ASP A 23 6.92 8.01 2.68
CA ASP A 23 6.69 8.80 1.49
C ASP A 23 5.21 8.76 1.08
N LEU A 24 4.62 9.93 0.92
CA LEU A 24 3.24 10.17 0.50
C LEU A 24 3.28 11.14 -0.68
N SER A 25 2.51 10.85 -1.70
CA SER A 25 2.30 11.76 -2.84
C SER A 25 0.82 11.84 -3.19
N ASN A 26 0.39 13.02 -3.64
CA ASN A 26 -0.97 13.20 -4.14
C ASN A 26 -1.10 12.77 -5.62
N ALA A 27 -2.30 12.83 -6.16
CA ALA A 27 -2.58 12.46 -7.56
C ALA A 27 -1.82 13.31 -8.60
N GLU A 28 -1.36 14.50 -8.22
CA GLU A 28 -0.54 15.37 -9.08
C GLU A 28 0.95 14.96 -9.09
N GLY A 29 1.33 13.94 -8.30
CA GLY A 29 2.72 13.49 -8.14
C GLY A 29 3.56 14.37 -7.19
N LEU A 30 2.93 15.30 -6.46
CA LEU A 30 3.59 16.10 -5.44
C LEU A 30 3.80 15.26 -4.18
N HIS A 31 5.03 15.22 -3.67
CA HIS A 31 5.31 14.64 -2.35
C HIS A 31 4.64 15.47 -1.26
N THR A 32 3.97 14.82 -0.30
CA THR A 32 3.12 15.50 0.70
C THR A 32 3.41 15.07 2.15
N ASN A 33 4.28 14.10 2.35
CA ASN A 33 4.60 13.52 3.65
C ASN A 33 5.12 14.53 4.68
N ALA A 34 5.96 15.50 4.26
CA ALA A 34 6.48 16.54 5.17
C ALA A 34 5.38 17.49 5.63
N ILE A 35 4.51 17.93 4.71
CA ILE A 35 3.37 18.79 5.02
C ILE A 35 2.40 18.08 5.97
N TYR A 36 2.06 16.82 5.66
CA TYR A 36 1.17 16.00 6.49
C TYR A 36 1.71 15.82 7.92
N GLY A 37 2.98 15.49 8.04
CA GLY A 37 3.63 15.32 9.34
C GLY A 37 3.74 16.63 10.12
N PHE A 38 4.05 17.76 9.43
CA PHE A 38 4.07 19.09 10.03
C PHE A 38 2.71 19.47 10.62
N LEU A 39 1.64 19.34 9.84
CA LEU A 39 0.28 19.67 10.28
C LEU A 39 -0.14 18.80 11.47
N ASN A 40 0.18 17.51 11.48
CA ASN A 40 -0.12 16.65 12.63
C ASN A 40 0.61 17.09 13.90
N ILE A 41 1.90 17.46 13.81
CA ILE A 41 2.65 17.99 14.95
C ILE A 41 2.04 19.31 15.42
N MET A 42 1.76 20.22 14.49
CA MET A 42 1.18 21.53 14.80
C MET A 42 -0.19 21.40 15.48
N PHE A 43 -1.09 20.58 14.94
CA PHE A 43 -2.42 20.39 15.55
C PHE A 43 -2.32 19.79 16.96
N LYS A 44 -1.41 18.82 17.17
CA LYS A 44 -1.16 18.26 18.49
C LYS A 44 -0.72 19.34 19.48
N ILE A 45 0.19 20.22 19.07
CA ILE A 45 0.66 21.34 19.88
C ILE A 45 -0.48 22.31 20.21
N LEU A 46 -1.31 22.65 19.22
CA LEU A 46 -2.46 23.54 19.42
C LEU A 46 -3.47 22.94 20.42
N GLU A 47 -3.72 21.63 20.37
CA GLU A 47 -4.60 20.94 21.32
C GLU A 47 -4.05 20.94 22.74
N GLU A 48 -2.74 20.74 22.90
CA GLU A 48 -2.07 20.68 24.20
C GLU A 48 -1.89 22.07 24.83
N GLU A 49 -1.43 23.07 24.04
CA GLU A 49 -1.09 24.41 24.52
C GLU A 49 -2.27 25.38 24.57
N LYS A 50 -3.22 25.24 23.65
CA LYS A 50 -4.35 26.19 23.46
C LYS A 50 -3.87 27.64 23.48
N PRO A 51 -2.98 28.03 22.54
CA PRO A 51 -2.35 29.33 22.52
C PRO A 51 -3.31 30.44 22.12
N ASP A 52 -3.06 31.65 22.61
CA ASP A 52 -3.73 32.89 22.13
C ASP A 52 -3.13 33.34 20.78
N TYR A 53 -1.81 33.11 20.60
CA TYR A 53 -1.06 33.54 19.42
C TYR A 53 -0.20 32.42 18.85
N LEU A 54 -0.07 32.38 17.52
CA LEU A 54 0.71 31.40 16.78
C LEU A 54 1.48 32.07 15.64
N ALA A 55 2.78 31.77 15.55
CA ALA A 55 3.59 32.12 14.39
C ALA A 55 4.57 31.02 14.02
N VAL A 56 4.91 30.93 12.73
CA VAL A 56 5.87 29.97 12.17
C VAL A 56 7.01 30.73 11.50
N ALA A 57 8.26 30.46 11.90
CA ALA A 57 9.43 31.07 11.30
C ALA A 57 10.06 30.17 10.25
N PHE A 58 10.50 30.76 9.12
CA PHE A 58 11.24 30.03 8.08
C PHE A 58 12.55 30.77 7.76
N ASP A 59 13.59 29.96 7.45
CA ASP A 59 14.83 30.49 6.89
C ASP A 59 14.60 31.03 5.46
N VAL A 60 15.26 32.13 5.14
CA VAL A 60 15.34 32.65 3.78
C VAL A 60 16.66 32.19 3.15
N HIS A 61 16.63 31.80 1.89
CA HIS A 61 17.81 31.35 1.16
C HIS A 61 18.74 32.55 0.82
N ALA A 62 19.36 33.13 1.90
CA ALA A 62 20.29 34.24 1.81
C ALA A 62 21.40 34.03 2.84
N PRO A 63 22.65 34.53 2.57
CA PRO A 63 23.73 34.46 3.54
C PRO A 63 23.38 35.25 4.82
N THR A 64 23.62 34.64 5.97
CA THR A 64 23.43 35.24 7.28
C THR A 64 24.74 35.88 7.78
N PHE A 65 24.69 36.62 8.85
CA PHE A 65 25.90 37.18 9.46
C PHE A 65 26.92 36.11 9.87
N ARG A 66 26.46 34.88 10.22
CA ARG A 66 27.33 33.75 10.54
C ARG A 66 28.16 33.30 9.33
N HIS A 67 27.57 33.29 8.14
CA HIS A 67 28.31 32.99 6.90
C HIS A 67 29.34 34.06 6.56
N GLN A 68 29.08 35.34 6.92
CA GLN A 68 30.08 36.44 6.75
C GLN A 68 31.25 36.28 7.71
N MET A 69 31.00 35.81 8.94
CA MET A 69 32.03 35.61 9.96
C MET A 69 32.87 34.36 9.72
N TYR A 70 32.23 33.29 9.24
CA TYR A 70 32.87 31.97 9.01
C TYR A 70 32.31 31.33 7.75
N GLN A 71 33.09 31.41 6.66
CA GLN A 71 32.65 30.93 5.33
C GLN A 71 32.31 29.44 5.30
N ALA A 72 32.90 28.61 6.18
CA ALA A 72 32.66 27.17 6.28
C ALA A 72 31.40 26.84 7.11
N TYR A 73 30.70 27.85 7.70
CA TYR A 73 29.48 27.62 8.47
C TYR A 73 28.41 26.91 7.64
N LYS A 74 27.84 25.82 8.17
CA LYS A 74 26.88 24.94 7.46
C LYS A 74 27.38 24.36 6.13
N GLY A 75 28.68 24.50 5.80
CA GLY A 75 29.24 24.09 4.52
C GLY A 75 29.28 22.56 4.30
N THR A 76 29.13 21.75 5.34
CA THR A 76 29.06 20.30 5.30
C THR A 76 27.63 19.77 5.14
N ARG A 77 26.61 20.63 5.25
CA ARG A 77 25.21 20.21 5.09
C ARG A 77 24.93 19.78 3.65
N LYS A 78 24.32 18.61 3.51
CA LYS A 78 23.83 18.16 2.19
C LYS A 78 22.71 19.08 1.72
N PRO A 79 22.58 19.34 0.41
CA PRO A 79 21.45 20.10 -0.12
C PRO A 79 20.12 19.42 0.26
N MET A 80 19.09 20.25 0.45
CA MET A 80 17.74 19.77 0.72
C MET A 80 17.27 18.86 -0.42
N PRO A 81 16.74 17.64 -0.14
CA PRO A 81 16.16 16.79 -1.16
C PRO A 81 15.10 17.52 -1.98
N GLU A 82 15.04 17.22 -3.27
CA GLU A 82 14.09 17.89 -4.19
C GLU A 82 12.65 17.67 -3.74
N GLU A 83 12.34 16.47 -3.27
CA GLU A 83 11.03 16.05 -2.77
C GLU A 83 10.58 16.86 -1.55
N LEU A 84 11.51 17.28 -0.70
CA LEU A 84 11.24 18.19 0.41
C LEU A 84 11.18 19.65 -0.05
N ARG A 85 12.06 20.05 -0.98
CA ARG A 85 12.12 21.42 -1.49
C ARG A 85 10.81 21.86 -2.13
N GLN A 86 10.15 20.94 -2.85
CA GLN A 86 8.85 21.18 -3.48
C GLN A 86 7.73 21.40 -2.45
N GLN A 87 7.84 20.80 -1.26
CA GLN A 87 6.82 20.89 -0.22
C GLN A 87 6.86 22.20 0.56
N VAL A 88 8.03 22.89 0.64
CA VAL A 88 8.17 24.14 1.41
C VAL A 88 7.21 25.25 0.95
N PRO A 89 7.12 25.62 -0.35
CA PRO A 89 6.19 26.64 -0.81
C PRO A 89 4.73 26.25 -0.56
N VAL A 90 4.37 24.98 -0.77
CA VAL A 90 3.01 24.49 -0.56
C VAL A 90 2.63 24.53 0.93
N MET A 91 3.58 24.20 1.83
CA MET A 91 3.35 24.35 3.28
C MET A 91 3.05 25.78 3.65
N LYS A 92 3.80 26.75 3.09
CA LYS A 92 3.53 28.18 3.32
C LYS A 92 2.16 28.60 2.77
N GLU A 93 1.71 28.03 1.65
CA GLU A 93 0.35 28.27 1.13
C GLU A 93 -0.71 27.77 2.11
N VAL A 94 -0.54 26.56 2.65
CA VAL A 94 -1.45 25.98 3.65
C VAL A 94 -1.49 26.84 4.91
N LEU A 95 -0.34 27.27 5.45
CA LEU A 95 -0.27 28.13 6.62
C LEU A 95 -0.97 29.48 6.39
N LYS A 96 -0.75 30.11 5.22
CA LYS A 96 -1.43 31.36 4.84
C LYS A 96 -2.95 31.17 4.73
N ALA A 97 -3.38 30.08 4.12
CA ALA A 97 -4.80 29.74 4.03
C ALA A 97 -5.43 29.51 5.41
N MET A 98 -4.64 29.00 6.37
CA MET A 98 -5.06 28.88 7.79
C MET A 98 -4.94 30.17 8.58
N HIS A 99 -4.63 31.30 7.97
CA HIS A 99 -4.38 32.60 8.60
C HIS A 99 -3.24 32.57 9.65
N ILE A 100 -2.26 31.65 9.49
CA ILE A 100 -1.12 31.55 10.40
C ILE A 100 -0.02 32.50 9.95
N THR A 101 0.45 33.34 10.89
CA THR A 101 1.51 34.28 10.65
C THR A 101 2.84 33.60 10.33
N ILE A 102 3.42 33.91 9.18
CA ILE A 102 4.74 33.45 8.76
C ILE A 102 5.76 34.57 8.94
N MET A 103 6.85 34.23 9.63
CA MET A 103 7.97 35.16 9.90
C MET A 103 9.20 34.74 9.10
N GLU A 104 9.71 35.68 8.29
CA GLU A 104 10.92 35.52 7.47
C GLU A 104 11.68 36.81 7.42
N LYS A 105 13.00 36.78 7.59
CA LYS A 105 13.85 37.99 7.43
C LYS A 105 15.20 37.62 6.82
N ALA A 106 15.55 38.25 5.70
CA ALA A 106 16.84 38.05 5.07
C ALA A 106 17.99 38.49 6.01
N GLY A 107 19.05 37.67 6.05
CA GLY A 107 20.21 37.89 6.91
C GLY A 107 20.09 37.34 8.33
N LEU A 108 18.91 36.83 8.73
CA LEU A 108 18.67 36.13 9.99
C LEU A 108 18.31 34.66 9.72
N GLU A 109 18.58 33.82 10.70
CA GLU A 109 18.09 32.44 10.70
C GLU A 109 16.77 32.36 11.48
N ALA A 110 15.98 31.31 11.23
CA ALA A 110 14.72 31.07 11.94
C ALA A 110 14.90 31.07 13.46
N ASP A 111 16.01 30.54 13.97
CA ASP A 111 16.34 30.51 15.39
C ASP A 111 16.51 31.90 15.99
N ASP A 112 17.14 32.85 15.23
CA ASP A 112 17.28 34.25 15.67
C ASP A 112 15.92 34.96 15.71
N ILE A 113 15.04 34.65 14.75
CA ILE A 113 13.66 35.19 14.72
C ILE A 113 12.89 34.65 15.93
N LEU A 114 12.91 33.35 16.15
CA LEU A 114 12.19 32.66 17.23
C LEU A 114 12.69 33.12 18.61
N GLY A 115 14.03 33.17 18.80
CA GLY A 115 14.65 33.62 20.04
C GLY A 115 14.31 35.07 20.37
N THR A 116 14.32 35.95 19.36
CA THR A 116 13.96 37.37 19.55
C THR A 116 12.49 37.53 19.93
N LEU A 117 11.59 36.87 19.21
CA LEU A 117 10.15 36.96 19.49
C LEU A 117 9.80 36.35 20.84
N ALA A 118 10.43 35.23 21.20
CA ALA A 118 10.22 34.59 22.49
C ALA A 118 10.64 35.49 23.66
N LYS A 119 11.80 36.10 23.55
CA LYS A 119 12.29 37.06 24.59
C LYS A 119 11.45 38.30 24.73
N LYS A 120 10.95 38.87 23.63
CA LYS A 120 10.04 40.00 23.66
C LYS A 120 8.70 39.65 24.31
N ALA A 121 8.10 38.49 23.90
CA ALA A 121 6.85 38.05 24.50
C ALA A 121 6.99 37.73 26.01
N GLU A 122 8.11 37.15 26.46
CA GLU A 122 8.42 36.96 27.85
C GLU A 122 8.47 38.28 28.61
N GLN A 123 9.12 39.34 28.05
CA GLN A 123 9.17 40.66 28.64
C GLN A 123 7.79 41.33 28.73
N GLU A 124 6.88 41.01 27.84
CA GLU A 124 5.47 41.44 27.85
C GLU A 124 4.59 40.59 28.80
N GLY A 125 5.17 39.61 29.49
CA GLY A 125 4.49 38.79 30.52
C GLY A 125 3.73 37.62 29.95
N MET A 126 4.07 37.13 28.76
CA MET A 126 3.46 35.96 28.11
C MET A 126 4.20 34.68 28.46
N GLU A 127 3.48 33.55 28.45
CA GLU A 127 4.06 32.23 28.42
C GLU A 127 4.37 31.80 26.95
N VAL A 128 5.57 31.32 26.70
CA VAL A 128 6.01 30.99 25.33
C VAL A 128 6.33 29.53 25.20
N SER A 129 5.78 28.88 24.17
CA SER A 129 6.16 27.53 23.73
C SER A 129 6.86 27.62 22.38
N LEU A 130 8.14 27.27 22.34
CA LEU A 130 8.98 27.31 21.17
C LEU A 130 9.19 25.85 20.67
N VAL A 131 8.71 25.54 19.48
CA VAL A 131 8.68 24.20 18.91
C VAL A 131 9.71 24.04 17.82
N SER A 132 10.74 23.22 18.05
CA SER A 132 11.77 22.90 17.06
C SER A 132 12.37 21.52 17.30
N GLY A 133 12.93 20.91 16.28
CA GLY A 133 13.77 19.72 16.40
C GLY A 133 15.22 20.07 16.76
N ASP A 134 15.59 21.34 16.73
CA ASP A 134 16.93 21.82 17.02
C ASP A 134 17.15 22.04 18.53
N ARG A 135 18.20 21.47 19.06
CA ARG A 135 18.56 21.59 20.46
C ARG A 135 19.27 22.90 20.80
N ASP A 136 19.71 23.66 19.80
CA ASP A 136 20.39 24.92 20.03
C ASP A 136 19.46 25.95 20.67
N LEU A 137 18.16 25.82 20.43
CA LEU A 137 17.13 26.62 21.08
C LEU A 137 17.00 26.36 22.59
N LEU A 138 17.59 25.31 23.16
CA LEU A 138 17.65 25.10 24.61
C LEU A 138 18.33 26.25 25.35
N GLN A 139 19.22 27.01 24.69
CA GLN A 139 19.83 28.24 25.24
C GLN A 139 18.83 29.37 25.52
N ILE A 140 17.63 29.35 24.94
CA ILE A 140 16.58 30.38 25.10
C ILE A 140 15.64 30.05 26.27
N ALA A 141 15.65 28.78 26.77
CA ALA A 141 14.74 28.32 27.80
C ALA A 141 14.82 29.14 29.08
N THR A 142 13.66 29.42 29.68
CA THR A 142 13.52 30.15 30.98
C THR A 142 12.41 29.45 31.79
N ASP A 143 11.95 30.10 32.85
CA ASP A 143 10.76 29.65 33.59
C ASP A 143 9.46 29.96 32.85
N HIS A 144 9.46 30.84 31.83
CA HIS A 144 8.31 31.24 31.02
C HIS A 144 8.46 30.91 29.55
N ILE A 145 9.66 30.50 29.09
CA ILE A 145 9.92 30.02 27.74
C ILE A 145 10.21 28.53 27.78
N LYS A 146 9.31 27.72 27.26
CA LYS A 146 9.41 26.29 27.15
C LYS A 146 9.83 25.87 25.74
N ILE A 147 10.88 25.05 25.64
CA ILE A 147 11.32 24.47 24.36
C ILE A 147 10.68 23.09 24.21
N ARG A 148 9.94 22.88 23.13
CA ARG A 148 9.23 21.65 22.82
C ARG A 148 9.90 20.93 21.66
N ILE A 149 10.48 19.76 21.92
CA ILE A 149 11.21 18.98 20.92
C ILE A 149 10.41 17.73 20.55
N PRO A 150 9.77 17.67 19.36
CA PRO A 150 9.09 16.47 18.91
C PRO A 150 10.08 15.33 18.69
N LYS A 151 9.78 14.12 19.14
CA LYS A 151 10.54 12.87 18.90
C LYS A 151 9.64 11.78 18.37
N THR A 152 10.12 11.00 17.42
CA THR A 152 9.37 9.85 16.91
C THR A 152 9.90 8.58 17.57
N LYS A 153 9.08 7.92 18.41
CA LYS A 153 9.36 6.62 19.00
C LYS A 153 8.28 5.63 18.54
N GLN A 154 8.69 4.50 17.98
CA GLN A 154 7.77 3.42 17.56
C GLN A 154 6.59 3.88 16.68
N GLY A 155 6.85 4.83 15.78
CA GLY A 155 5.82 5.37 14.87
C GLY A 155 4.85 6.39 15.51
N ARG A 156 5.05 6.77 16.78
CA ARG A 156 4.28 7.83 17.45
C ARG A 156 5.17 9.04 17.71
N THR A 157 4.59 10.24 17.56
CA THR A 157 5.26 11.50 17.90
C THR A 157 5.03 11.81 19.37
N GLU A 158 6.11 11.75 20.16
CA GLU A 158 6.18 12.24 21.54
C GLU A 158 6.84 13.62 21.53
N ILE A 159 6.49 14.50 22.47
CA ILE A 159 7.09 15.83 22.60
C ILE A 159 7.80 15.87 23.95
N GLU A 160 9.08 16.23 23.93
CA GLU A 160 9.84 16.51 25.15
C GLU A 160 9.82 18.00 25.42
N ASP A 161 9.50 18.38 26.64
CA ASP A 161 9.41 19.75 27.09
C ASP A 161 10.60 20.10 27.99
N TYR A 162 11.21 21.27 27.76
CA TYR A 162 12.37 21.76 28.48
C TYR A 162 12.16 23.21 28.91
N TYR A 163 11.99 23.43 30.21
CA TYR A 163 12.22 24.71 30.87
C TYR A 163 13.69 24.86 31.30
N ALA A 164 14.09 25.97 31.89
CA ALA A 164 15.47 26.19 32.34
C ALA A 164 15.94 25.08 33.32
N ALA A 165 15.07 24.66 34.22
CA ALA A 165 15.37 23.61 35.19
C ALA A 165 15.55 22.23 34.53
N ASP A 166 14.79 21.93 33.48
CA ASP A 166 14.89 20.67 32.75
C ASP A 166 16.18 20.62 31.91
N VAL A 167 16.62 21.76 31.34
CA VAL A 167 17.91 21.85 30.66
C VAL A 167 19.03 21.55 31.63
N GLN A 168 18.99 22.14 32.83
CA GLN A 168 20.00 21.92 33.86
C GLN A 168 19.98 20.46 34.36
N ALA A 169 18.83 19.85 34.49
CA ALA A 169 18.72 18.45 34.91
C ALA A 169 19.28 17.49 33.82
N ALA A 170 19.01 17.77 32.54
CA ALA A 170 19.40 16.90 31.45
C ALA A 170 20.88 17.06 31.01
N TYR A 171 21.42 18.28 31.04
CA TYR A 171 22.74 18.61 30.52
C TYR A 171 23.75 19.07 31.58
N GLN A 172 23.32 19.22 32.82
CA GLN A 172 24.12 19.70 33.97
C GLN A 172 24.69 21.14 33.77
N VAL A 173 24.08 21.91 32.88
CA VAL A 173 24.41 23.29 32.57
C VAL A 173 23.12 24.11 32.47
N THR A 174 23.19 25.41 32.81
CA THR A 174 22.07 26.33 32.60
C THR A 174 21.92 26.62 31.10
N PRO A 175 20.75 27.12 30.62
CA PRO A 175 20.56 27.52 29.25
C PRO A 175 21.65 28.48 28.70
N LEU A 176 22.12 29.43 29.46
CA LEU A 176 23.21 30.34 29.06
C LEU A 176 24.56 29.57 28.95
N GLN A 177 24.84 28.71 29.88
CA GLN A 177 26.03 27.83 29.84
C GLN A 177 25.99 26.81 28.70
N PHE A 178 24.82 26.52 28.16
CA PHE A 178 24.68 25.64 26.99
C PHE A 178 25.36 26.22 25.75
N ILE A 179 25.37 27.56 25.60
CA ILE A 179 26.13 28.26 24.55
C ILE A 179 27.63 27.98 24.67
N GLU A 180 28.16 28.05 25.91
CA GLU A 180 29.58 27.85 26.18
C GLU A 180 30.00 26.37 26.08
N LEU A 181 29.07 25.50 26.42
CA LEU A 181 29.24 24.05 26.17
C LEU A 181 29.41 23.78 24.67
N LYS A 182 28.56 24.37 23.83
CA LYS A 182 28.67 24.31 22.37
C LYS A 182 29.96 24.97 21.84
N ALA A 183 30.39 26.09 22.44
CA ALA A 183 31.64 26.76 22.09
C ALA A 183 32.87 25.84 22.28
N LEU A 184 32.84 25.02 23.32
CA LEU A 184 33.92 24.08 23.63
C LEU A 184 33.90 22.84 22.71
N MET A 185 32.72 22.18 22.59
CA MET A 185 32.63 20.91 21.87
C MET A 185 32.45 21.06 20.36
N GLY A 186 32.04 22.24 19.88
CA GLY A 186 31.66 22.49 18.49
C GLY A 186 30.32 21.85 18.13
N ASP A 187 29.95 22.01 16.85
CA ASP A 187 28.79 21.33 16.26
C ASP A 187 29.11 20.85 14.85
N THR A 188 29.08 19.53 14.67
CA THR A 188 29.36 18.92 13.36
C THR A 188 28.26 19.15 12.33
N ALA A 189 26.99 19.34 12.77
CA ALA A 189 25.87 19.57 11.88
C ALA A 189 25.94 20.97 11.24
N ASP A 190 26.38 21.97 12.01
CA ASP A 190 26.55 23.35 11.56
C ASP A 190 27.98 23.72 11.22
N ASN A 191 28.86 22.74 11.28
CA ASN A 191 30.30 22.92 11.05
C ASN A 191 30.92 24.01 11.95
N ILE A 192 30.50 24.05 13.20
CA ILE A 192 31.07 24.91 14.23
C ILE A 192 32.30 24.18 14.78
N PRO A 193 33.52 24.78 14.74
CA PRO A 193 34.76 24.04 14.95
C PRO A 193 34.95 23.53 16.39
N GLY A 194 34.53 24.29 17.39
CA GLY A 194 34.86 23.97 18.78
C GLY A 194 36.35 23.98 19.08
N VAL A 195 36.72 23.43 20.23
CA VAL A 195 38.12 23.23 20.62
C VAL A 195 38.54 21.79 20.26
N PRO A 196 39.59 21.57 19.44
CA PRO A 196 40.04 20.24 19.09
C PRO A 196 40.32 19.38 20.34
N LYS A 197 39.95 18.08 20.29
CA LYS A 197 40.08 17.10 21.40
C LYS A 197 39.12 17.35 22.60
N VAL A 198 38.26 18.38 22.55
CA VAL A 198 37.24 18.64 23.57
C VAL A 198 35.89 18.18 23.03
N GLY A 199 35.52 16.94 23.33
CA GLY A 199 34.18 16.41 22.98
C GLY A 199 33.17 16.66 24.09
N GLU A 200 31.90 16.31 23.83
CA GLU A 200 30.74 16.57 24.71
C GLU A 200 31.00 16.27 26.20
N LYS A 201 31.46 15.08 26.54
CA LYS A 201 31.72 14.70 27.94
C LYS A 201 32.80 15.53 28.60
N THR A 202 33.83 15.94 27.85
CA THR A 202 34.92 16.74 28.35
C THR A 202 34.47 18.21 28.54
N ALA A 203 33.72 18.74 27.56
CA ALA A 203 33.15 20.07 27.62
C ALA A 203 32.18 20.18 28.82
N GLN A 204 31.31 19.18 28.99
CA GLN A 204 30.37 19.13 30.13
C GLN A 204 31.10 19.10 31.48
N ALA A 205 32.15 18.27 31.61
CA ALA A 205 32.92 18.21 32.86
C ALA A 205 33.59 19.54 33.18
N LEU A 206 34.15 20.21 32.17
CA LEU A 206 34.77 21.53 32.33
C LEU A 206 33.73 22.60 32.72
N MET A 207 32.56 22.57 32.11
CA MET A 207 31.46 23.52 32.44
C MET A 207 30.92 23.28 33.85
N VAL A 208 30.81 22.04 34.29
CA VAL A 208 30.40 21.73 35.67
C VAL A 208 31.43 22.16 36.70
N GLU A 209 32.73 22.00 36.41
CA GLU A 209 33.82 22.31 37.33
C GLU A 209 34.09 23.81 37.40
N TYR A 210 34.12 24.51 36.26
CA TYR A 210 34.54 25.92 36.20
C TYR A 210 33.39 26.90 36.00
N GLY A 211 32.24 26.46 35.57
CA GLY A 211 30.99 27.21 35.46
C GLY A 211 30.90 28.17 34.25
N SER A 212 32.02 28.63 33.67
CA SER A 212 32.01 29.47 32.47
C SER A 212 33.27 29.33 31.64
N LEU A 213 33.17 29.66 30.35
CA LEU A 213 34.30 29.64 29.42
C LEU A 213 35.44 30.54 29.91
N ASP A 214 35.12 31.75 30.38
CA ASP A 214 36.12 32.71 30.92
C ASP A 214 36.83 32.15 32.14
N ASN A 215 36.12 31.42 33.01
CA ASN A 215 36.69 30.82 34.19
C ASN A 215 37.56 29.60 33.85
N ILE A 216 37.15 28.78 32.83
CA ILE A 216 38.00 27.73 32.30
C ILE A 216 39.35 28.27 31.82
N TYR A 217 39.34 29.37 31.07
CA TYR A 217 40.57 29.99 30.58
C TYR A 217 41.39 30.63 31.68
N SER A 218 40.76 31.18 32.72
CA SER A 218 41.45 31.76 33.89
C SER A 218 42.17 30.68 34.71
N HIS A 219 41.68 29.42 34.70
CA HIS A 219 42.23 28.31 35.44
C HIS A 219 42.81 27.19 34.52
N VAL A 220 43.08 27.54 33.25
CA VAL A 220 43.50 26.57 32.21
C VAL A 220 44.71 25.76 32.63
N GLU A 221 45.68 26.32 33.38
CA GLU A 221 46.85 25.66 33.87
C GLU A 221 46.55 24.55 34.93
N GLU A 222 45.43 24.62 35.60
CA GLU A 222 44.96 23.68 36.62
C GLU A 222 44.35 22.40 36.01
N ILE A 223 44.05 22.45 34.71
CA ILE A 223 43.43 21.31 34.00
C ILE A 223 44.45 20.13 33.95
N SER A 224 44.11 19.05 34.63
CA SER A 224 44.98 17.90 34.82
C SER A 224 45.39 17.18 33.54
N LYS A 225 44.51 17.13 32.53
CA LYS A 225 44.75 16.51 31.24
C LYS A 225 45.59 17.43 30.31
N LYS A 226 46.92 17.19 30.23
CA LYS A 226 47.85 17.97 29.42
C LYS A 226 47.38 18.24 27.98
N SER A 227 46.84 17.21 27.27
CA SER A 227 46.43 17.34 25.89
C SER A 227 45.20 18.21 25.69
N ILE A 228 44.32 18.35 26.71
CA ILE A 228 43.18 19.22 26.70
C ILE A 228 43.57 20.62 27.05
N ARG A 229 44.44 20.78 28.06
CA ARG A 229 44.96 22.09 28.49
C ARG A 229 45.69 22.74 27.32
N GLU A 230 46.62 22.04 26.67
CA GLU A 230 47.35 22.54 25.48
C GLU A 230 46.40 22.95 24.36
N SER A 231 45.42 22.10 24.07
CA SER A 231 44.43 22.40 23.03
C SER A 231 43.53 23.64 23.34
N LEU A 232 43.15 23.82 24.61
CA LEU A 232 42.39 25.02 25.02
C LEU A 232 43.25 26.26 24.83
N ILE A 233 44.55 26.27 25.27
CA ILE A 233 45.45 27.41 25.12
C ILE A 233 45.67 27.74 23.64
N GLU A 234 45.95 26.72 22.81
CA GLU A 234 46.27 26.90 21.39
C GLU A 234 45.08 27.40 20.56
N HIS A 235 43.86 26.99 20.94
CA HIS A 235 42.65 27.21 20.13
C HIS A 235 41.61 28.11 20.82
N LYS A 236 42.07 29.07 21.65
CA LYS A 236 41.16 30.01 22.34
C LYS A 236 40.31 30.80 21.35
N ASP A 237 40.90 31.26 20.25
CA ASP A 237 40.18 32.01 19.21
C ASP A 237 39.07 31.19 18.55
N LEU A 238 39.27 29.88 18.41
CA LEU A 238 38.23 28.95 17.89
C LEU A 238 37.08 28.81 18.89
N ALA A 239 37.33 28.78 20.18
CA ALA A 239 36.29 28.74 21.20
C ALA A 239 35.44 30.00 21.19
N GLU A 240 36.08 31.19 21.07
CA GLU A 240 35.38 32.49 20.99
C GLU A 240 34.55 32.62 19.71
N LEU A 241 35.13 32.20 18.56
CA LEU A 241 34.39 32.12 17.29
C LEU A 241 33.19 31.16 17.41
N SER A 242 33.40 30.00 17.98
CA SER A 242 32.35 28.97 18.15
C SER A 242 31.26 29.43 19.07
N LYS A 243 31.59 30.17 20.16
CA LYS A 243 30.63 30.83 21.04
C LYS A 243 29.74 31.80 20.27
N THR A 244 30.35 32.63 19.43
CA THR A 244 29.62 33.62 18.62
C THR A 244 28.72 32.94 17.59
N LEU A 245 29.20 31.89 16.92
CA LEU A 245 28.42 31.16 15.92
C LEU A 245 27.25 30.38 16.55
N ALA A 246 27.46 29.80 17.75
CA ALA A 246 26.42 29.05 18.46
C ALA A 246 25.37 29.94 19.15
N THR A 247 25.67 31.21 19.36
CA THR A 247 24.76 32.14 20.05
C THR A 247 23.60 32.54 19.14
N ILE A 248 22.38 32.32 19.59
CA ILE A 248 21.15 32.82 18.96
C ILE A 248 20.97 34.28 19.31
N LYS A 249 20.74 35.12 18.30
CA LYS A 249 20.43 36.53 18.51
C LYS A 249 19.00 36.71 19.02
N THR A 250 18.85 37.43 20.13
CA THR A 250 17.54 37.67 20.77
C THR A 250 17.13 39.12 20.79
N ASP A 251 17.91 40.00 20.13
CA ASP A 251 17.75 41.43 20.08
C ASP A 251 17.53 41.97 18.66
N CYS A 252 17.10 41.15 17.75
CA CYS A 252 16.87 41.51 16.38
C CYS A 252 15.71 42.55 16.27
N ASP A 253 15.82 43.43 15.27
CA ASP A 253 14.75 44.40 14.96
C ASP A 253 13.59 43.70 14.25
N LEU A 254 12.73 43.06 15.06
CA LEU A 254 11.56 42.26 14.67
C LEU A 254 10.39 42.62 15.59
N GLN A 255 9.20 42.65 15.04
CA GLN A 255 7.96 42.75 15.81
C GLN A 255 6.95 41.72 15.29
N LEU A 256 6.21 41.09 16.19
CA LEU A 256 5.07 40.24 15.87
C LEU A 256 3.81 41.13 15.92
N ASP A 257 3.05 41.12 14.86
CA ASP A 257 1.70 41.70 14.85
C ASP A 257 0.75 40.69 15.54
N TYR A 258 0.43 40.93 16.79
CA TYR A 258 -0.43 40.05 17.59
C TYR A 258 -1.86 39.96 17.06
N ASP A 259 -2.35 41.02 16.37
CA ASP A 259 -3.69 40.96 15.75
C ASP A 259 -3.74 39.98 14.57
N GLN A 260 -2.65 39.86 13.82
CA GLN A 260 -2.51 38.90 12.76
C GLN A 260 -2.09 37.50 13.25
N ALA A 261 -1.47 37.41 14.42
CA ALA A 261 -0.96 36.18 14.99
C ALA A 261 -1.97 35.45 15.89
N LYS A 262 -3.21 35.90 16.01
CA LYS A 262 -4.25 35.23 16.81
C LYS A 262 -4.46 33.78 16.35
N ALA A 263 -4.45 32.85 17.30
CA ALA A 263 -4.69 31.42 17.02
C ALA A 263 -6.19 31.09 16.92
N GLU A 264 -6.96 31.96 16.25
CA GLU A 264 -8.40 31.82 16.07
C GLU A 264 -8.74 31.71 14.57
N GLY A 265 -9.82 31.02 14.24
CA GLY A 265 -10.29 30.91 12.85
C GLY A 265 -9.32 30.18 11.90
N LEU A 266 -8.50 29.28 12.41
CA LEU A 266 -7.47 28.57 11.64
C LEU A 266 -8.04 27.59 10.59
N TYR A 267 -9.26 27.13 10.78
CA TYR A 267 -9.91 26.10 9.94
C TYR A 267 -10.76 26.76 8.86
N THR A 268 -10.11 27.39 7.87
CA THR A 268 -10.77 28.11 6.79
C THR A 268 -11.21 27.20 5.64
N PRO A 269 -12.18 27.61 4.79
CA PRO A 269 -12.55 26.87 3.57
C PRO A 269 -11.39 26.74 2.58
N GLU A 270 -10.51 27.74 2.50
CA GLU A 270 -9.32 27.74 1.65
C GLU A 270 -8.31 26.68 2.11
N ALA A 271 -8.06 26.60 3.42
CA ALA A 271 -7.18 25.59 4.00
C ALA A 271 -7.77 24.18 3.85
N TYR A 272 -9.09 24.04 4.01
CA TYR A 272 -9.80 22.80 3.70
C TYR A 272 -9.55 22.38 2.26
N THR A 273 -9.71 23.30 1.29
CA THR A 273 -9.50 23.01 -0.14
C THR A 273 -8.07 22.56 -0.42
N LEU A 274 -7.06 23.20 0.21
CA LEU A 274 -5.66 22.79 0.06
C LEU A 274 -5.37 21.43 0.69
N CYS A 275 -5.81 21.19 1.93
CA CYS A 275 -5.65 19.88 2.60
C CYS A 275 -6.28 18.76 1.79
N LYS A 276 -7.33 19.05 1.11
CA LYS A 276 -8.09 18.24 0.21
C LYS A 276 -7.32 17.91 -1.06
N ARG A 277 -6.76 18.92 -1.75
CA ARG A 277 -5.85 18.77 -2.89
C ARG A 277 -4.62 17.92 -2.53
N LEU A 278 -4.14 18.07 -1.28
CA LEU A 278 -3.01 17.29 -0.75
C LEU A 278 -3.40 15.88 -0.27
N GLU A 279 -4.67 15.50 -0.37
CA GLU A 279 -5.23 14.19 -0.01
C GLU A 279 -5.09 13.83 1.48
N PHE A 280 -5.13 14.82 2.37
CA PHE A 280 -5.03 14.64 3.81
C PHE A 280 -6.36 14.22 4.45
N LYS A 281 -6.92 13.11 4.01
CA LYS A 281 -8.24 12.59 4.43
C LYS A 281 -8.46 12.66 5.94
N ASN A 282 -7.47 12.25 6.74
CA ASN A 282 -7.57 12.23 8.20
C ASN A 282 -7.55 13.61 8.88
N LEU A 283 -7.19 14.66 8.14
CA LEU A 283 -7.17 16.03 8.66
C LEU A 283 -8.43 16.80 8.31
N LEU A 284 -9.18 16.38 7.29
CA LEU A 284 -10.36 17.09 6.79
C LEU A 284 -11.45 17.23 7.83
N GLY A 285 -11.66 16.22 8.68
CA GLY A 285 -12.62 16.26 9.79
C GLY A 285 -12.43 17.41 10.79
N ARG A 286 -11.24 18.05 10.82
CA ARG A 286 -10.98 19.24 11.64
C ARG A 286 -11.58 20.52 11.05
N PHE A 287 -11.96 20.51 9.77
CA PHE A 287 -12.49 21.64 9.02
C PHE A 287 -14.00 21.56 8.78
N GLU A 288 -14.71 20.54 9.32
CA GLU A 288 -16.10 20.17 8.99
C GLU A 288 -17.14 21.29 9.20
N ASN A 289 -16.92 22.24 10.08
CA ASN A 289 -17.84 23.36 10.28
C ASN A 289 -17.89 24.36 9.11
N ASN A 290 -16.98 24.27 8.13
CA ASN A 290 -16.86 25.19 7.00
C ASN A 290 -17.04 24.52 5.62
N ALA A 291 -17.20 23.19 5.56
CA ALA A 291 -17.28 22.42 4.31
C ALA A 291 -18.64 22.47 3.60
N ALA A 292 -19.68 22.98 4.25
CA ALA A 292 -21.07 22.88 3.78
C ALA A 292 -21.40 23.64 2.48
N ALA A 293 -20.49 24.45 1.93
CA ALA A 293 -20.85 25.36 0.82
C ALA A 293 -20.74 24.74 -0.60
N THR A 294 -20.01 23.63 -0.78
CA THR A 294 -19.79 23.03 -2.13
C THR A 294 -20.69 21.82 -2.39
N ASP A 295 -21.14 21.14 -1.36
CA ASP A 295 -21.95 19.92 -1.45
C ASP A 295 -23.44 20.16 -1.74
N THR A 296 -23.96 21.29 -1.31
CA THR A 296 -25.40 21.60 -1.39
C THR A 296 -25.97 21.62 -2.81
N LYS A 297 -25.19 21.97 -3.83
CA LYS A 297 -25.70 22.02 -5.22
C LYS A 297 -25.89 20.66 -5.88
N ILE A 298 -25.14 19.64 -5.45
CA ILE A 298 -25.25 18.28 -6.04
C ILE A 298 -26.41 17.56 -5.41
N THR A 299 -26.55 17.63 -4.10
CA THR A 299 -27.60 16.97 -3.34
C THR A 299 -28.99 17.56 -3.56
N GLU A 300 -29.13 18.80 -4.06
CA GLU A 300 -30.41 19.39 -4.44
C GLU A 300 -31.21 18.53 -5.43
N ASN A 301 -30.50 17.70 -6.23
CA ASN A 301 -31.13 16.78 -7.18
C ASN A 301 -31.25 15.34 -6.65
N PHE A 302 -30.94 15.08 -5.38
CA PHE A 302 -31.08 13.77 -4.77
C PHE A 302 -32.45 13.63 -4.11
N ARG A 303 -33.13 12.51 -4.36
CA ARG A 303 -34.44 12.26 -3.85
C ARG A 303 -34.62 10.83 -3.34
N ILE A 304 -35.17 10.69 -2.16
CA ILE A 304 -35.59 9.40 -1.61
C ILE A 304 -37.02 9.11 -2.11
N ILE A 305 -37.20 7.95 -2.72
CA ILE A 305 -38.51 7.43 -3.08
C ILE A 305 -38.98 6.49 -1.98
N GLU A 306 -40.19 6.75 -1.44
CA GLU A 306 -40.80 5.98 -0.36
C GLU A 306 -41.68 4.84 -0.87
N GLU A 307 -42.32 5.05 -2.01
CA GLU A 307 -43.30 4.13 -2.55
C GLU A 307 -42.75 3.32 -3.72
N LYS A 308 -42.85 1.98 -3.63
CA LYS A 308 -42.39 1.04 -4.67
C LYS A 308 -42.93 1.41 -6.05
N LYS A 309 -44.23 1.75 -6.14
CA LYS A 309 -44.87 2.13 -7.40
C LYS A 309 -44.18 3.32 -8.06
N GLU A 310 -43.82 4.32 -7.29
CA GLU A 310 -43.10 5.50 -7.78
C GLU A 310 -41.71 5.14 -8.30
N PHE A 311 -41.00 4.26 -7.60
CA PHE A 311 -39.68 3.77 -8.05
C PHE A 311 -39.82 2.98 -9.35
N LEU A 312 -40.76 2.06 -9.48
CA LEU A 312 -41.02 1.34 -10.72
C LEU A 312 -41.39 2.26 -11.89
N ASP A 313 -42.18 3.32 -11.64
CA ASP A 313 -42.47 4.33 -12.65
C ASP A 313 -41.24 5.18 -13.03
N PHE A 314 -40.33 5.42 -12.07
CA PHE A 314 -39.04 6.05 -12.36
C PHE A 314 -38.16 5.16 -13.24
N LEU A 315 -38.07 3.86 -12.96
CA LEU A 315 -37.32 2.91 -13.81
C LEU A 315 -37.85 2.88 -15.25
N LYS A 316 -39.18 2.98 -15.45
CA LYS A 316 -39.78 3.09 -16.80
C LYS A 316 -39.35 4.37 -17.52
N LYS A 317 -39.13 5.48 -16.81
CA LYS A 317 -38.58 6.72 -17.39
C LYS A 317 -37.06 6.56 -17.69
N ALA A 318 -36.31 5.93 -16.79
CA ALA A 318 -34.91 5.66 -16.95
C ALA A 318 -34.62 4.80 -18.20
N LYS A 319 -35.46 3.80 -18.51
CA LYS A 319 -35.35 2.99 -19.75
C LYS A 319 -35.35 3.79 -21.05
N LYS A 320 -35.88 5.00 -21.06
CA LYS A 320 -35.95 5.87 -22.26
C LYS A 320 -34.71 6.73 -22.42
N GLN A 321 -33.78 6.69 -21.48
CA GLN A 321 -32.52 7.43 -21.53
C GLN A 321 -31.50 6.74 -22.43
N LYS A 322 -30.51 7.49 -22.86
CA LYS A 322 -29.33 6.93 -23.58
C LYS A 322 -28.32 6.34 -22.60
N GLU A 323 -28.30 6.90 -21.39
CA GLU A 323 -27.34 6.57 -20.35
C GLU A 323 -27.91 6.85 -18.95
N ILE A 324 -27.57 6.01 -18.00
CA ILE A 324 -27.88 6.18 -16.58
C ILE A 324 -26.71 5.78 -15.70
N GLY A 325 -26.67 6.31 -14.47
CA GLY A 325 -25.87 5.76 -13.39
C GLY A 325 -26.72 4.81 -12.54
N LEU A 326 -26.20 3.67 -12.18
CA LEU A 326 -26.88 2.69 -11.34
C LEU A 326 -25.93 2.19 -10.26
N TRP A 327 -26.38 2.13 -9.03
CA TRP A 327 -25.64 1.47 -7.96
C TRP A 327 -26.60 0.73 -7.02
N LEU A 328 -26.36 -0.56 -6.88
CA LEU A 328 -27.11 -1.44 -6.00
C LEU A 328 -26.30 -1.68 -4.72
N ILE A 329 -26.91 -1.50 -3.58
CA ILE A 329 -26.29 -1.78 -2.28
C ILE A 329 -26.74 -3.15 -1.81
N THR A 330 -25.75 -3.99 -1.59
CA THR A 330 -25.92 -5.35 -1.07
C THR A 330 -25.10 -5.54 0.20
N GLU A 331 -25.57 -6.38 1.11
CA GLU A 331 -24.85 -6.88 2.28
C GLU A 331 -25.19 -8.35 2.54
N PRO A 332 -24.30 -9.11 3.21
CA PRO A 332 -24.61 -10.49 3.60
C PRO A 332 -25.93 -10.61 4.38
N ALA A 333 -26.66 -11.68 4.13
CA ALA A 333 -27.91 -11.97 4.83
C ALA A 333 -27.66 -12.17 6.33
N VAL A 334 -28.52 -11.60 7.18
CA VAL A 334 -28.39 -11.70 8.64
C VAL A 334 -28.62 -13.15 9.08
N GLY A 335 -27.70 -13.67 9.89
CA GLY A 335 -27.79 -15.04 10.43
C GLY A 335 -27.47 -16.15 9.42
N SER A 336 -27.05 -15.82 8.21
CA SER A 336 -26.63 -16.79 7.20
C SER A 336 -25.12 -17.00 7.28
N ASN A 337 -24.69 -18.27 7.25
CA ASN A 337 -23.29 -18.65 7.06
C ASN A 337 -22.92 -18.69 5.55
N THR A 338 -23.78 -18.18 4.68
CA THR A 338 -23.52 -18.11 3.24
C THR A 338 -23.10 -16.68 2.85
N LYS A 339 -22.27 -16.56 1.81
CA LYS A 339 -21.92 -15.27 1.19
C LYS A 339 -23.04 -14.70 0.31
N LYS A 340 -24.27 -15.22 0.43
CA LYS A 340 -25.38 -14.69 -0.33
C LYS A 340 -25.68 -13.26 0.12
N GLU A 341 -25.43 -12.32 -0.77
CA GLU A 341 -25.70 -10.92 -0.55
C GLU A 341 -27.20 -10.61 -0.77
N GLU A 342 -27.76 -9.80 0.08
CA GLU A 342 -29.13 -9.31 -0.01
C GLU A 342 -29.14 -7.89 -0.54
N LEU A 343 -30.02 -7.59 -1.50
CA LEU A 343 -30.26 -6.25 -2.00
C LEU A 343 -30.97 -5.42 -0.93
N LEU A 344 -30.36 -4.33 -0.49
CA LEU A 344 -30.91 -3.42 0.52
C LEU A 344 -31.53 -2.16 -0.09
N GLY A 345 -31.01 -1.72 -1.23
CA GLY A 345 -31.50 -0.53 -1.92
C GLY A 345 -30.85 -0.37 -3.28
N ALA A 346 -31.44 0.51 -4.07
CA ALA A 346 -30.96 0.86 -5.41
C ALA A 346 -30.98 2.38 -5.60
N ALA A 347 -29.90 2.93 -6.13
CA ALA A 347 -29.87 4.31 -6.60
C ALA A 347 -29.74 4.35 -8.12
N VAL A 348 -30.52 5.25 -8.74
CA VAL A 348 -30.54 5.48 -10.19
C VAL A 348 -30.33 6.95 -10.47
N SER A 349 -29.33 7.31 -11.24
CA SER A 349 -29.01 8.67 -11.65
C SER A 349 -29.31 8.88 -13.13
N VAL A 350 -30.13 9.84 -13.44
CA VAL A 350 -30.37 10.31 -14.81
C VAL A 350 -29.54 11.56 -15.03
N PRO A 351 -28.63 11.58 -16.04
CA PRO A 351 -27.76 12.75 -16.29
C PRO A 351 -28.57 14.05 -16.43
N ASP A 352 -28.06 15.10 -15.78
CA ASP A 352 -28.62 16.47 -15.81
C ASP A 352 -30.10 16.57 -15.37
N ALA A 353 -30.62 15.55 -14.66
CA ALA A 353 -31.96 15.53 -14.11
C ALA A 353 -31.93 15.21 -12.60
N GLU A 354 -32.38 14.06 -12.20
CA GLU A 354 -32.46 13.67 -10.79
C GLU A 354 -31.74 12.35 -10.52
N THR A 355 -31.27 12.17 -9.28
CA THR A 355 -30.76 10.89 -8.75
C THR A 355 -31.70 10.44 -7.66
N VAL A 356 -32.22 9.23 -7.76
CA VAL A 356 -33.19 8.70 -6.80
C VAL A 356 -32.60 7.50 -6.06
N PHE A 357 -33.00 7.37 -4.79
CA PHE A 357 -32.70 6.19 -3.99
C PHE A 357 -33.99 5.55 -3.53
N TYR A 358 -34.08 4.24 -3.62
CA TYR A 358 -35.16 3.41 -3.08
C TYR A 358 -34.55 2.35 -2.14
N ALA A 359 -35.01 2.35 -0.87
CA ALA A 359 -34.70 1.29 0.08
C ALA A 359 -35.73 0.19 0.01
N LEU A 360 -35.33 -1.06 -0.15
CA LEU A 360 -36.27 -2.19 -0.18
C LEU A 360 -36.91 -2.37 1.19
N LYS A 361 -38.22 -2.44 1.19
CA LYS A 361 -39.00 -2.72 2.41
C LYS A 361 -39.01 -4.22 2.65
N ARG A 362 -38.52 -4.62 3.83
CA ARG A 362 -38.66 -5.97 4.37
C ARG A 362 -39.23 -5.85 5.77
N GLU A 363 -40.35 -6.45 6.03
CA GLU A 363 -40.82 -6.55 7.41
C GLU A 363 -39.95 -7.57 8.15
N GLN A 364 -39.26 -7.11 9.18
CA GLN A 364 -38.62 -8.00 10.15
C GLN A 364 -39.71 -8.60 11.02
N GLU A 365 -39.73 -9.93 11.19
CA GLU A 365 -40.44 -10.56 12.28
C GLU A 365 -39.90 -9.98 13.61
N PRO A 366 -40.75 -9.47 14.50
CA PRO A 366 -40.29 -9.06 15.81
C PRO A 366 -39.79 -10.29 16.57
N GLU A 367 -38.53 -10.28 16.99
CA GLU A 367 -38.01 -11.21 17.98
C GLU A 367 -38.70 -10.92 19.33
N GLY A 368 -39.81 -11.61 19.61
CA GLY A 368 -40.50 -11.52 20.90
C GLY A 368 -41.95 -11.99 20.80
N GLN A 369 -42.29 -12.97 21.64
CA GLN A 369 -43.60 -13.54 21.95
C GLN A 369 -44.79 -13.06 21.10
N LEU A 370 -45.22 -13.95 20.20
CA LEU A 370 -46.48 -13.82 19.49
C LEU A 370 -47.62 -13.49 20.46
N SER A 371 -48.23 -12.30 20.33
CA SER A 371 -49.50 -11.99 20.94
C SER A 371 -50.60 -12.63 20.12
N LEU A 372 -51.53 -13.27 20.81
CA LEU A 372 -52.59 -14.11 20.22
C LEU A 372 -53.65 -13.32 19.43
N PHE A 373 -53.48 -12.03 19.18
CA PHE A 373 -54.44 -11.09 18.61
C PHE A 373 -53.94 -10.13 17.53
N GLU A 374 -52.72 -10.34 17.01
CA GLU A 374 -52.26 -9.55 15.85
C GLU A 374 -52.58 -10.29 14.56
N GLU A 375 -53.30 -9.60 13.65
CA GLU A 375 -53.51 -10.04 12.27
C GLU A 375 -52.12 -10.27 11.62
N VAL A 376 -51.90 -11.47 11.06
CA VAL A 376 -50.71 -11.80 10.26
C VAL A 376 -50.67 -10.82 9.08
N LYS A 377 -49.93 -9.74 9.21
CA LYS A 377 -49.59 -8.90 8.07
C LYS A 377 -48.76 -9.76 7.14
N GLN A 378 -49.23 -9.97 5.93
CA GLN A 378 -48.48 -10.64 4.88
C GLN A 378 -47.13 -9.93 4.73
N THR A 379 -46.02 -10.63 4.98
CA THR A 379 -44.69 -10.16 4.70
C THR A 379 -44.54 -9.91 3.21
N VAL A 380 -44.46 -8.65 2.82
CA VAL A 380 -44.29 -8.27 1.41
C VAL A 380 -42.78 -8.23 1.14
N ASP A 381 -42.22 -9.30 0.61
CA ASP A 381 -40.87 -9.28 0.06
C ASP A 381 -40.87 -8.65 -1.34
N GLU A 382 -40.43 -7.41 -1.43
CA GLU A 382 -40.38 -6.67 -2.69
C GLU A 382 -39.20 -7.05 -3.58
N THR A 383 -38.24 -7.88 -3.10
CA THR A 383 -36.96 -8.20 -3.78
C THR A 383 -37.19 -8.78 -5.17
N ALA A 384 -38.14 -9.72 -5.33
CA ALA A 384 -38.38 -10.37 -6.62
C ALA A 384 -38.88 -9.40 -7.69
N GLU A 385 -39.84 -8.53 -7.31
CA GLU A 385 -40.42 -7.55 -8.24
C GLU A 385 -39.44 -6.45 -8.63
N ILE A 386 -38.66 -5.94 -7.66
CA ILE A 386 -37.60 -4.95 -7.92
C ILE A 386 -36.49 -5.56 -8.75
N THR A 387 -36.05 -6.81 -8.46
CA THR A 387 -35.05 -7.53 -9.26
C THR A 387 -35.52 -7.67 -10.71
N ALA A 388 -36.77 -8.13 -10.93
CA ALA A 388 -37.31 -8.24 -12.28
C ALA A 388 -37.31 -6.90 -13.02
N ALA A 389 -37.66 -5.80 -12.33
CA ALA A 389 -37.64 -4.47 -12.94
C ALA A 389 -36.22 -3.96 -13.24
N LEU A 390 -35.22 -4.27 -12.41
CA LEU A 390 -33.82 -3.94 -12.64
C LEU A 390 -33.22 -4.77 -13.80
N GLN A 391 -33.55 -6.05 -13.88
CA GLN A 391 -33.18 -6.92 -15.00
C GLN A 391 -33.80 -6.43 -16.31
N GLU A 392 -35.07 -6.06 -16.29
CA GLU A 392 -35.71 -5.46 -17.47
C GLU A 392 -35.09 -4.11 -17.86
N LEU A 393 -34.72 -3.26 -16.89
CA LEU A 393 -33.98 -2.01 -17.14
C LEU A 393 -32.64 -2.28 -17.81
N SER A 394 -31.87 -3.22 -17.26
CA SER A 394 -30.53 -3.51 -17.71
C SER A 394 -30.47 -4.34 -19.03
N SER A 395 -31.57 -4.96 -19.44
CA SER A 395 -31.68 -5.65 -20.74
C SER A 395 -32.03 -4.73 -21.91
N VAL A 396 -32.31 -3.43 -21.67
CA VAL A 396 -32.70 -2.48 -22.72
C VAL A 396 -31.57 -2.24 -23.70
N LYS A 397 -31.71 -2.65 -24.96
CA LYS A 397 -30.72 -2.44 -26.01
C LYS A 397 -30.49 -0.95 -26.25
N GLY A 398 -29.25 -0.53 -26.23
CA GLY A 398 -28.81 0.85 -26.47
C GLY A 398 -28.82 1.75 -25.23
N LEU A 399 -29.31 1.29 -24.09
CA LEU A 399 -29.14 1.96 -22.81
C LEU A 399 -27.73 1.63 -22.27
N ARG A 400 -26.96 2.66 -21.97
CA ARG A 400 -25.66 2.51 -21.29
C ARG A 400 -25.85 2.67 -19.78
N ILE A 401 -25.28 1.75 -19.01
CA ILE A 401 -25.35 1.75 -17.54
C ILE A 401 -23.95 1.91 -17.00
N ALA A 402 -23.66 3.08 -16.43
CA ALA A 402 -22.45 3.31 -15.67
C ALA A 402 -22.69 2.86 -14.21
N THR A 403 -21.77 2.07 -13.68
CA THR A 403 -21.93 1.48 -12.34
C THR A 403 -20.57 1.34 -11.63
N PHE A 404 -20.59 0.97 -10.39
CA PHE A 404 -19.42 0.71 -9.55
C PHE A 404 -19.47 -0.73 -9.05
N ASP A 405 -18.43 -1.53 -9.33
CA ASP A 405 -18.30 -2.96 -8.98
C ASP A 405 -19.50 -3.79 -9.50
N VAL A 406 -19.65 -3.84 -10.82
CA VAL A 406 -20.76 -4.52 -11.50
C VAL A 406 -20.84 -6.00 -11.12
N LYS A 407 -19.72 -6.65 -10.86
CA LYS A 407 -19.67 -8.08 -10.51
C LYS A 407 -20.53 -8.41 -9.30
N ARG A 408 -20.56 -7.54 -8.28
CA ARG A 408 -21.43 -7.72 -7.09
C ARG A 408 -22.91 -7.53 -7.38
N GLN A 409 -23.26 -6.94 -8.51
CA GLN A 409 -24.62 -6.56 -8.84
C GLN A 409 -25.32 -7.52 -9.82
N TYR A 410 -24.57 -8.46 -10.44
CA TYR A 410 -25.12 -9.39 -11.44
C TYR A 410 -26.27 -10.29 -10.94
N ASP A 411 -26.41 -10.54 -9.64
CA ASP A 411 -27.56 -11.25 -9.09
C ASP A 411 -28.89 -10.53 -9.36
N TYR A 412 -28.85 -9.22 -9.57
CA TYR A 412 -30.01 -8.33 -9.69
C TYR A 412 -30.12 -7.65 -11.05
N LEU A 413 -29.14 -7.86 -11.94
CA LEU A 413 -29.07 -7.25 -13.26
C LEU A 413 -29.12 -8.31 -14.36
N ASP A 414 -29.47 -7.90 -15.59
CA ASP A 414 -29.29 -8.75 -16.76
C ASP A 414 -27.78 -9.00 -16.98
N HIS A 415 -27.39 -10.26 -17.03
CA HIS A 415 -26.03 -10.70 -17.22
C HIS A 415 -25.89 -11.63 -18.43
N SER A 416 -26.74 -11.45 -19.44
CA SER A 416 -26.62 -12.12 -20.74
C SER A 416 -25.41 -11.65 -21.53
N GLY A 417 -24.87 -10.46 -21.25
CA GLY A 417 -23.67 -9.86 -21.79
C GLY A 417 -23.20 -8.70 -20.91
N THR A 418 -22.13 -8.03 -21.31
CA THR A 418 -21.52 -6.91 -20.57
C THR A 418 -21.47 -5.60 -21.36
N GLU A 419 -21.90 -5.57 -22.59
CA GLU A 419 -21.73 -4.45 -23.52
C GLU A 419 -22.50 -3.19 -23.09
N GLN A 420 -23.57 -3.35 -22.33
CA GLN A 420 -24.36 -2.24 -21.80
C GLN A 420 -23.72 -1.60 -20.55
N TYR A 421 -22.79 -2.28 -19.88
CA TYR A 421 -22.19 -1.81 -18.64
C TYR A 421 -20.87 -1.09 -18.84
N PHE A 422 -20.63 -0.08 -18.04
CA PHE A 422 -19.34 0.55 -17.86
C PHE A 422 -19.04 0.62 -16.35
N ASP A 423 -18.08 -0.17 -15.90
CA ASP A 423 -17.65 -0.21 -14.50
C ASP A 423 -16.55 0.81 -14.24
N ILE A 424 -16.84 1.83 -13.43
CA ILE A 424 -15.88 2.89 -13.11
C ILE A 424 -14.74 2.40 -12.20
N LEU A 425 -14.94 1.36 -11.41
CA LEU A 425 -13.90 0.72 -10.60
C LEU A 425 -12.83 0.08 -11.49
N ILE A 426 -13.25 -0.74 -12.47
CA ILE A 426 -12.36 -1.38 -13.42
C ILE A 426 -11.64 -0.33 -14.26
N ALA A 427 -12.35 0.69 -14.72
CA ALA A 427 -11.77 1.77 -15.52
C ALA A 427 -10.69 2.56 -14.75
N ALA A 428 -10.96 2.91 -13.50
CA ALA A 428 -10.01 3.61 -12.64
C ALA A 428 -8.78 2.75 -12.32
N TYR A 429 -8.97 1.46 -12.06
CA TYR A 429 -7.88 0.52 -11.87
C TYR A 429 -6.97 0.40 -13.10
N LEU A 430 -7.53 0.30 -14.30
CA LEU A 430 -6.74 0.24 -15.53
C LEU A 430 -5.89 1.50 -15.73
N LEU A 431 -6.42 2.67 -15.40
CA LEU A 431 -5.69 3.93 -15.51
C LEU A 431 -4.55 4.06 -14.48
N ASN A 432 -4.71 3.51 -13.28
CA ASN A 432 -3.67 3.51 -12.26
C ASN A 432 -3.77 2.28 -11.32
N PRO A 433 -3.12 1.15 -11.66
CA PRO A 433 -3.20 -0.09 -10.90
C PRO A 433 -2.37 -0.10 -9.60
N LEU A 434 -1.71 1.01 -9.24
CA LEU A 434 -0.87 1.11 -8.05
C LEU A 434 -1.63 1.62 -6.81
N LYS A 435 -2.89 2.01 -6.97
CA LYS A 435 -3.72 2.48 -5.86
C LYS A 435 -4.20 1.32 -4.99
N ASN A 436 -4.38 1.62 -3.72
CA ASN A 436 -4.97 0.68 -2.75
C ASN A 436 -6.48 0.86 -2.62
N ASP A 437 -7.04 1.94 -3.17
CA ASP A 437 -8.43 2.34 -2.99
C ASP A 437 -8.98 3.00 -4.27
N TYR A 438 -10.12 2.51 -4.71
CA TYR A 438 -10.86 2.97 -5.89
C TYR A 438 -12.33 3.31 -5.55
N ASP A 439 -12.64 3.63 -4.30
CA ASP A 439 -14.01 3.99 -3.92
C ASP A 439 -14.53 5.19 -4.72
N PRO A 440 -15.87 5.35 -4.89
CA PRO A 440 -16.44 6.41 -5.71
C PRO A 440 -15.94 7.81 -5.37
N GLU A 441 -15.71 8.10 -4.07
CA GLU A 441 -15.15 9.36 -3.62
C GLU A 441 -13.72 9.60 -4.10
N SER A 442 -12.91 8.56 -4.16
CA SER A 442 -11.54 8.63 -4.70
C SER A 442 -11.56 8.87 -6.20
N ILE A 443 -12.44 8.17 -6.94
CA ILE A 443 -12.58 8.29 -8.39
C ILE A 443 -13.04 9.69 -8.78
N VAL A 444 -14.10 10.22 -8.18
CA VAL A 444 -14.62 11.53 -8.56
C VAL A 444 -13.65 12.66 -8.20
N SER A 445 -12.96 12.51 -7.07
CA SER A 445 -11.93 13.46 -6.66
C SER A 445 -10.77 13.54 -7.64
N GLU A 446 -10.22 12.38 -8.04
CA GLU A 446 -9.08 12.30 -8.95
C GLU A 446 -9.43 12.77 -10.38
N HIS A 447 -10.61 12.40 -10.87
CA HIS A 447 -10.91 12.61 -12.27
C HIS A 447 -11.74 13.85 -12.57
N LEU A 448 -12.49 14.39 -11.58
CA LEU A 448 -13.31 15.60 -11.74
C LEU A 448 -12.97 16.70 -10.73
N GLY A 449 -12.09 16.45 -9.74
CA GLY A 449 -11.78 17.41 -8.68
C GLY A 449 -12.96 17.69 -7.73
N ILE A 450 -14.01 16.85 -7.78
CA ILE A 450 -15.18 16.99 -6.93
C ILE A 450 -14.99 16.08 -5.73
N MET A 451 -15.37 16.59 -4.56
CA MET A 451 -15.26 15.85 -3.33
C MET A 451 -16.63 15.59 -2.73
N ILE A 452 -16.80 14.36 -2.33
CA ILE A 452 -17.99 13.86 -1.64
C ILE A 452 -17.52 13.13 -0.37
N GLN A 453 -18.43 12.97 0.59
CA GLN A 453 -18.13 12.24 1.82
C GLN A 453 -17.79 10.78 1.52
N GLY A 454 -16.71 10.29 2.14
CA GLY A 454 -16.23 8.94 1.95
C GLY A 454 -16.95 7.92 2.83
N LYS A 455 -16.85 6.64 2.45
CA LYS A 455 -17.43 5.52 3.19
C LYS A 455 -17.07 5.55 4.69
N ALA A 456 -15.81 5.81 5.03
CA ALA A 456 -15.35 5.84 6.42
C ALA A 456 -16.00 6.96 7.24
N GLU A 457 -16.28 8.11 6.62
CA GLU A 457 -16.94 9.26 7.28
C GLU A 457 -18.42 8.99 7.49
N VAL A 458 -19.10 8.44 6.48
CA VAL A 458 -20.55 8.20 6.51
C VAL A 458 -20.88 7.01 7.42
N PHE A 459 -20.13 5.91 7.34
CA PHE A 459 -20.42 4.67 8.04
C PHE A 459 -19.75 4.56 9.41
N GLY A 460 -18.54 5.12 9.56
CA GLY A 460 -17.71 4.82 10.71
C GLY A 460 -17.43 3.31 10.79
N LYS A 461 -17.94 2.63 11.82
CA LYS A 461 -17.85 1.16 11.98
C LYS A 461 -19.18 0.43 11.72
N ARG A 462 -20.21 1.16 11.26
CA ARG A 462 -21.55 0.60 11.06
C ARG A 462 -21.66 -0.12 9.71
N SER A 463 -22.60 -1.09 9.62
CA SER A 463 -23.02 -1.66 8.34
C SER A 463 -23.96 -0.67 7.61
N PHE A 464 -24.17 -0.87 6.32
CA PHE A 464 -25.18 -0.08 5.59
C PHE A 464 -26.60 -0.30 6.16
N ARG A 465 -26.92 -1.52 6.53
CA ARG A 465 -28.20 -1.89 7.16
C ARG A 465 -28.44 -1.09 8.45
N THR A 466 -27.42 -0.98 9.28
CA THR A 466 -27.47 -0.16 10.51
C THR A 466 -27.63 1.32 10.17
N LEU A 467 -26.83 1.83 9.23
CA LEU A 467 -26.93 3.23 8.79
C LEU A 467 -28.32 3.55 8.21
N LEU A 468 -28.84 2.65 7.37
CA LEU A 468 -30.18 2.83 6.76
C LEU A 468 -31.31 2.89 7.80
N SER A 469 -31.15 2.15 8.92
CA SER A 469 -32.16 2.16 10.01
C SER A 469 -32.03 3.38 10.94
N GLU A 470 -30.80 3.87 11.19
CA GLU A 470 -30.52 4.96 12.14
C GLU A 470 -30.51 6.35 11.49
N GLU A 471 -29.91 6.47 10.30
CA GLU A 471 -29.65 7.72 9.58
C GLU A 471 -29.98 7.55 8.08
N ARG A 472 -31.23 7.27 7.77
CA ARG A 472 -31.71 6.92 6.42
C ARG A 472 -31.32 7.92 5.34
N GLU A 473 -31.38 9.22 5.66
CA GLU A 473 -31.03 10.29 4.72
C GLU A 473 -29.55 10.21 4.32
N LYS A 474 -28.65 9.96 5.25
CA LYS A 474 -27.21 9.77 4.96
C LYS A 474 -26.94 8.51 4.13
N ALA A 475 -27.65 7.41 4.43
CA ALA A 475 -27.55 6.18 3.65
C ALA A 475 -28.01 6.41 2.20
N ALA A 476 -29.11 7.11 2.02
CA ALA A 476 -29.64 7.46 0.71
C ALA A 476 -28.69 8.40 -0.05
N GLU A 477 -28.19 9.43 0.60
CA GLU A 477 -27.25 10.39 0.02
C GLU A 477 -25.98 9.71 -0.47
N TYR A 478 -25.35 8.87 0.36
CA TYR A 478 -24.16 8.10 -0.02
C TYR A 478 -24.42 7.21 -1.24
N THR A 479 -25.56 6.53 -1.29
CA THR A 479 -25.93 5.66 -2.41
C THR A 479 -26.22 6.46 -3.68
N CYS A 480 -26.89 7.61 -3.54
CA CYS A 480 -27.11 8.55 -4.65
C CYS A 480 -25.79 9.08 -5.21
N TYR A 481 -24.82 9.42 -4.36
CA TYR A 481 -23.49 9.81 -4.81
C TYR A 481 -22.84 8.71 -5.65
N GLY A 482 -22.91 7.45 -5.25
CA GLY A 482 -22.31 6.34 -6.01
C GLY A 482 -22.89 6.22 -7.43
N ALA A 483 -24.21 6.30 -7.58
CA ALA A 483 -24.87 6.27 -8.89
C ALA A 483 -24.55 7.53 -9.72
N TRP A 484 -24.54 8.70 -9.08
CA TRP A 484 -24.22 9.99 -9.72
C TRP A 484 -22.75 10.02 -10.19
N VAL A 485 -21.80 9.61 -9.34
CA VAL A 485 -20.38 9.50 -9.68
C VAL A 485 -20.17 8.57 -10.87
N SER A 486 -20.85 7.42 -10.87
CA SER A 486 -20.71 6.43 -11.94
C SER A 486 -21.01 7.05 -13.31
N VAL A 487 -22.10 7.77 -13.45
CA VAL A 487 -22.48 8.38 -14.72
C VAL A 487 -21.64 9.63 -15.04
N LYS A 488 -21.28 10.44 -14.04
CA LYS A 488 -20.48 11.67 -14.28
C LYS A 488 -19.03 11.35 -14.64
N CYS A 489 -18.41 10.34 -14.01
CA CYS A 489 -17.03 9.95 -14.30
C CYS A 489 -16.89 9.12 -15.56
N ARG A 490 -17.95 8.43 -16.02
CA ARG A 490 -17.90 7.50 -17.15
C ARG A 490 -17.21 8.10 -18.39
N LYS A 491 -17.67 9.26 -18.85
CA LYS A 491 -17.14 9.88 -20.08
C LYS A 491 -15.68 10.23 -19.94
N VAL A 492 -15.28 10.81 -18.82
CA VAL A 492 -13.89 11.22 -18.58
C VAL A 492 -12.98 9.99 -18.48
N LEU A 493 -13.44 8.93 -17.80
CA LEU A 493 -12.68 7.68 -17.72
C LEU A 493 -12.56 7.00 -19.08
N GLU A 494 -13.65 6.94 -19.86
CA GLU A 494 -13.64 6.39 -21.22
C GLU A 494 -12.65 7.14 -22.13
N ASP A 495 -12.67 8.49 -22.10
CA ASP A 495 -11.76 9.33 -22.89
C ASP A 495 -10.29 9.13 -22.47
N LYS A 496 -10.02 9.00 -21.17
CA LYS A 496 -8.67 8.70 -20.65
C LYS A 496 -8.21 7.30 -21.07
N LEU A 497 -9.09 6.29 -21.01
CA LEU A 497 -8.78 4.94 -21.50
C LEU A 497 -8.51 4.92 -23.01
N GLU A 498 -9.26 5.68 -23.78
CA GLU A 498 -9.03 5.82 -25.22
C GLU A 498 -7.70 6.50 -25.54
N ALA A 499 -7.40 7.62 -24.87
CA ALA A 499 -6.12 8.31 -24.97
C ALA A 499 -4.92 7.44 -24.53
N ALA A 500 -5.13 6.55 -23.57
CA ALA A 500 -4.14 5.59 -23.11
C ALA A 500 -4.05 4.33 -24.02
N GLY A 501 -4.92 4.16 -25.02
CA GLY A 501 -4.98 2.96 -25.87
C GLY A 501 -5.57 1.72 -25.17
N MET A 502 -6.21 1.88 -24.01
CA MET A 502 -6.73 0.79 -23.16
C MET A 502 -8.24 0.52 -23.31
N LYS A 503 -8.94 1.25 -24.20
CA LYS A 503 -10.39 1.07 -24.38
C LYS A 503 -10.75 -0.36 -24.85
N ARG A 504 -9.94 -0.93 -25.73
CA ARG A 504 -10.11 -2.31 -26.18
C ARG A 504 -9.91 -3.29 -25.03
N LEU A 505 -8.87 -3.10 -24.22
CA LEU A 505 -8.60 -3.89 -23.04
C LEU A 505 -9.79 -3.89 -22.06
N MET A 506 -10.37 -2.71 -21.81
CA MET A 506 -11.57 -2.56 -20.98
C MET A 506 -12.75 -3.35 -21.52
N ASN A 507 -13.10 -3.15 -22.80
CA ASN A 507 -14.35 -3.65 -23.36
C ASN A 507 -14.29 -5.13 -23.77
N GLU A 508 -13.13 -5.60 -24.28
CA GLU A 508 -13.01 -6.95 -24.86
C GLU A 508 -12.40 -7.97 -23.86
N MET A 509 -11.79 -7.48 -22.76
CA MET A 509 -11.17 -8.35 -21.77
C MET A 509 -11.75 -8.13 -20.37
N GLU A 510 -11.57 -6.95 -19.78
CA GLU A 510 -11.87 -6.76 -18.35
C GLU A 510 -13.38 -6.79 -18.05
N MET A 511 -14.21 -6.18 -18.88
CA MET A 511 -15.66 -6.25 -18.69
C MET A 511 -16.21 -7.67 -18.89
N PRO A 512 -15.91 -8.41 -19.97
CA PRO A 512 -16.33 -9.81 -20.09
C PRO A 512 -15.79 -10.70 -18.96
N LEU A 513 -14.55 -10.49 -18.53
CA LEU A 513 -13.96 -11.23 -17.42
C LEU A 513 -14.75 -11.07 -16.11
N SER A 514 -15.32 -9.88 -15.84
CA SER A 514 -16.12 -9.66 -14.63
C SER A 514 -17.29 -10.65 -14.51
N LEU A 515 -17.89 -11.01 -15.64
CA LEU A 515 -18.99 -11.98 -15.71
C LEU A 515 -18.50 -13.42 -15.55
N VAL A 516 -17.34 -13.76 -16.13
CA VAL A 516 -16.68 -15.07 -15.92
C VAL A 516 -16.38 -15.27 -14.43
N LEU A 517 -15.79 -14.27 -13.79
CA LEU A 517 -15.45 -14.34 -12.36
C LEU A 517 -16.71 -14.42 -11.47
N TYR A 518 -17.79 -13.73 -11.84
CA TYR A 518 -19.06 -13.87 -11.15
C TYR A 518 -19.58 -15.32 -11.20
N ASP A 519 -19.61 -15.95 -12.38
CA ASP A 519 -20.06 -17.34 -12.52
C ASP A 519 -19.17 -18.30 -11.73
N MET A 520 -17.84 -18.13 -11.80
CA MET A 520 -16.90 -18.95 -11.02
C MET A 520 -17.14 -18.82 -9.50
N GLN A 521 -17.42 -17.61 -9.02
CA GLN A 521 -17.73 -17.39 -7.61
C GLN A 521 -19.06 -18.08 -7.20
N LYS A 522 -20.06 -18.04 -8.07
CA LYS A 522 -21.35 -18.70 -7.83
C LYS A 522 -21.25 -20.22 -7.85
N GLU A 523 -20.45 -20.79 -8.75
CA GLU A 523 -20.23 -22.25 -8.79
C GLU A 523 -19.45 -22.73 -7.55
N GLY A 524 -18.39 -22.02 -7.14
CA GLY A 524 -17.52 -22.43 -6.04
C GLY A 524 -16.86 -23.80 -6.26
N VAL A 525 -16.23 -24.34 -5.23
CA VAL A 525 -15.54 -25.65 -5.27
C VAL A 525 -16.01 -26.52 -4.11
N ALA A 526 -16.46 -27.74 -4.37
CA ALA A 526 -16.89 -28.65 -3.32
C ALA A 526 -15.73 -29.17 -2.47
N VAL A 527 -15.95 -29.28 -1.17
CA VAL A 527 -14.93 -29.70 -0.19
C VAL A 527 -15.50 -30.75 0.76
N ARG A 528 -14.77 -31.85 0.93
CA ARG A 528 -15.11 -32.86 1.91
C ARG A 528 -14.68 -32.43 3.32
N ARG A 529 -15.62 -31.91 4.08
CA ARG A 529 -15.38 -31.36 5.42
C ARG A 529 -14.71 -32.36 6.36
N GLU A 530 -15.17 -33.62 6.38
CA GLU A 530 -14.65 -34.66 7.26
C GLU A 530 -13.21 -35.09 6.89
N GLU A 531 -12.89 -35.13 5.61
CA GLU A 531 -11.53 -35.40 5.14
C GLU A 531 -10.59 -34.24 5.47
N LEU A 532 -11.06 -32.96 5.33
CA LEU A 532 -10.30 -31.79 5.71
C LEU A 532 -9.98 -31.79 7.21
N LYS A 533 -10.97 -32.15 8.05
CA LYS A 533 -10.79 -32.31 9.49
C LYS A 533 -9.77 -33.42 9.79
N SER A 534 -9.93 -34.61 9.19
CA SER A 534 -9.02 -35.73 9.39
C SER A 534 -7.58 -35.38 8.97
N TYR A 535 -7.42 -34.61 7.89
CA TYR A 535 -6.12 -34.11 7.48
C TYR A 535 -5.50 -33.20 8.56
N GLY A 536 -6.28 -32.27 9.13
CA GLY A 536 -5.83 -31.38 10.19
C GLY A 536 -5.45 -32.13 11.46
N ASP A 537 -6.25 -33.12 11.85
CA ASP A 537 -6.02 -33.96 13.04
C ASP A 537 -4.73 -34.78 12.89
N ALA A 538 -4.43 -35.26 11.69
CA ALA A 538 -3.21 -36.07 11.42
C ALA A 538 -1.91 -35.23 11.57
N LEU A 539 -1.97 -33.91 11.51
CA LEU A 539 -0.81 -33.02 11.72
C LEU A 539 -0.49 -32.80 13.20
N VAL A 540 -1.47 -32.96 14.11
CA VAL A 540 -1.36 -32.56 15.51
C VAL A 540 -0.22 -33.30 16.22
N ALA A 541 -0.18 -34.61 16.10
CA ALA A 541 0.84 -35.42 16.79
C ALA A 541 2.28 -34.99 16.41
N ARG A 542 2.52 -34.74 15.12
CA ARG A 542 3.84 -34.30 14.67
C ARG A 542 4.18 -32.88 15.10
N ILE A 543 3.19 -31.98 15.16
CA ILE A 543 3.35 -30.62 15.67
C ILE A 543 3.75 -30.67 17.16
N GLU A 544 3.07 -31.44 17.98
CA GLU A 544 3.37 -31.62 19.41
C GLU A 544 4.75 -32.23 19.64
N GLU A 545 5.12 -33.26 18.87
CA GLU A 545 6.46 -33.85 18.90
C GLU A 545 7.56 -32.83 18.61
N LEU A 546 7.39 -32.02 17.56
CA LEU A 546 8.33 -30.99 17.18
C LEU A 546 8.41 -29.85 18.23
N GLU A 547 7.28 -29.45 18.78
CA GLU A 547 7.22 -28.44 19.84
C GLU A 547 8.04 -28.88 21.06
N HIS A 548 7.83 -30.13 21.49
CA HIS A 548 8.60 -30.68 22.60
C HIS A 548 10.09 -30.77 22.26
N ALA A 549 10.46 -31.27 21.09
CA ALA A 549 11.85 -31.40 20.66
C ALA A 549 12.56 -30.04 20.56
N ILE A 550 11.86 -29.02 20.06
CA ILE A 550 12.39 -27.65 19.96
C ILE A 550 12.62 -27.06 21.35
N HIS A 551 11.67 -27.19 22.28
CA HIS A 551 11.82 -26.71 23.66
C HIS A 551 12.94 -27.45 24.41
N GLU A 552 13.09 -28.76 24.20
CA GLU A 552 14.19 -29.54 24.76
C GLU A 552 15.56 -29.06 24.24
N GLN A 553 15.69 -28.88 22.92
CA GLN A 553 16.91 -28.36 22.31
C GLN A 553 17.23 -26.92 22.74
N ALA A 554 16.23 -26.09 22.91
CA ALA A 554 16.37 -24.71 23.36
C ALA A 554 16.68 -24.58 24.87
N GLY A 555 16.30 -25.59 25.67
CA GLY A 555 16.39 -25.57 27.13
C GLY A 555 15.43 -24.59 27.82
N VAL A 556 14.44 -24.08 27.09
CA VAL A 556 13.46 -23.10 27.56
C VAL A 556 12.17 -23.20 26.76
N ASP A 557 11.03 -23.02 27.44
CA ASP A 557 9.73 -22.94 26.81
C ASP A 557 9.49 -21.53 26.26
N PHE A 558 9.01 -21.42 25.02
CA PHE A 558 8.70 -20.16 24.35
C PHE A 558 7.69 -20.36 23.22
N ASN A 559 7.05 -19.28 22.77
CA ASN A 559 6.16 -19.35 21.64
C ASN A 559 6.97 -19.35 20.31
N ILE A 560 7.09 -20.54 19.69
CA ILE A 560 7.83 -20.76 18.45
C ILE A 560 7.26 -19.94 17.27
N ASN A 561 5.95 -19.63 17.30
CA ASN A 561 5.30 -18.78 16.29
C ASN A 561 5.51 -17.28 16.53
N SER A 562 6.10 -16.86 17.66
CA SER A 562 6.45 -15.48 17.90
C SER A 562 7.83 -15.14 17.31
N PRO A 563 7.93 -14.32 16.25
CA PRO A 563 9.23 -13.97 15.65
C PRO A 563 10.20 -13.35 16.65
N LYS A 564 9.67 -12.60 17.63
CA LYS A 564 10.48 -11.94 18.65
C LYS A 564 11.11 -12.96 19.60
N GLN A 565 10.28 -13.81 20.23
CA GLN A 565 10.78 -14.83 21.18
C GLN A 565 11.71 -15.82 20.49
N LEU A 566 11.37 -16.27 19.30
CA LEU A 566 12.22 -17.17 18.52
C LEU A 566 13.57 -16.52 18.20
N GLY A 567 13.58 -15.24 17.79
CA GLY A 567 14.81 -14.52 17.51
C GLY A 567 15.71 -14.37 18.75
N GLU A 568 15.13 -14.07 19.91
CA GLU A 568 15.82 -14.01 21.20
C GLU A 568 16.42 -15.38 21.58
N VAL A 569 15.65 -16.47 21.46
CA VAL A 569 16.13 -17.83 21.78
C VAL A 569 17.27 -18.25 20.86
N LEU A 570 17.09 -18.17 19.54
CA LEU A 570 18.11 -18.65 18.60
C LEU A 570 19.40 -17.82 18.64
N PHE A 571 19.30 -16.49 18.67
CA PHE A 571 20.45 -15.63 18.44
C PHE A 571 21.06 -15.01 19.72
N GLU A 572 20.31 -14.95 20.84
CA GLU A 572 20.82 -14.45 22.11
C GLU A 572 21.05 -15.58 23.12
N THR A 573 20.09 -16.48 23.31
CA THR A 573 20.22 -17.58 24.27
C THR A 573 21.14 -18.68 23.75
N MET A 574 20.87 -19.20 22.56
CA MET A 574 21.66 -20.26 21.93
C MET A 574 22.89 -19.74 21.18
N GLN A 575 22.98 -18.41 20.95
CA GLN A 575 24.11 -17.75 20.27
C GLN A 575 24.42 -18.33 18.89
N ILE A 576 23.39 -18.76 18.14
CA ILE A 576 23.56 -19.24 16.76
C ILE A 576 24.06 -18.07 15.90
N PRO A 577 25.19 -18.22 15.16
CA PRO A 577 25.72 -17.16 14.32
C PRO A 577 24.84 -16.93 13.08
N GLY A 578 24.91 -15.73 12.48
CA GLY A 578 24.21 -15.40 11.24
C GLY A 578 22.86 -14.70 11.44
N GLY A 579 22.48 -14.34 12.67
CA GLY A 579 21.26 -13.59 12.95
C GLY A 579 21.26 -12.19 12.33
N LYS A 580 20.27 -11.89 11.48
CA LYS A 580 20.11 -10.57 10.86
C LYS A 580 19.26 -9.67 11.77
N LYS A 581 19.87 -8.66 12.38
CA LYS A 581 19.15 -7.67 13.19
C LYS A 581 18.25 -6.78 12.32
N THR A 582 17.03 -6.56 12.81
CA THR A 582 16.04 -5.62 12.25
C THR A 582 15.72 -4.54 13.30
N LYS A 583 14.90 -3.55 12.95
CA LYS A 583 14.46 -2.50 13.89
C LYS A 583 13.70 -3.05 15.12
N THR A 584 13.09 -4.22 14.99
CA THR A 584 12.21 -4.84 16.01
C THR A 584 12.79 -6.10 16.65
N GLY A 585 14.05 -6.46 16.37
CA GLY A 585 14.70 -7.67 16.86
C GLY A 585 15.44 -8.44 15.75
N TYR A 586 15.58 -9.75 15.89
CA TYR A 586 16.19 -10.59 14.86
C TYR A 586 15.17 -11.04 13.82
N SER A 587 15.60 -11.11 12.55
CA SER A 587 14.78 -11.71 11.50
C SER A 587 14.73 -13.22 11.67
N THR A 588 13.52 -13.77 11.73
CA THR A 588 13.23 -15.22 11.71
C THR A 588 12.46 -15.61 10.46
N ALA A 589 12.64 -14.85 9.38
CA ALA A 589 12.06 -15.16 8.07
C ALA A 589 12.63 -16.48 7.52
N ALA A 590 11.84 -17.17 6.71
CA ALA A 590 12.19 -18.51 6.22
C ALA A 590 13.55 -18.52 5.49
N ASP A 591 13.82 -17.52 4.65
CA ASP A 591 15.08 -17.37 3.93
C ASP A 591 16.33 -17.24 4.83
N VAL A 592 16.16 -16.70 6.02
CA VAL A 592 17.23 -16.60 7.03
C VAL A 592 17.41 -17.94 7.75
N LEU A 593 16.31 -18.59 8.12
CA LEU A 593 16.34 -19.87 8.81
C LEU A 593 16.78 -21.03 7.88
N GLU A 594 16.38 -21.03 6.62
CA GLU A 594 16.81 -22.05 5.64
C GLU A 594 18.33 -22.13 5.50
N LYS A 595 19.02 -20.99 5.53
CA LYS A 595 20.48 -20.94 5.48
C LYS A 595 21.17 -21.57 6.70
N LEU A 596 20.50 -21.60 7.83
CA LEU A 596 21.00 -22.15 9.09
C LEU A 596 20.55 -23.61 9.31
N SER A 597 19.56 -24.08 8.56
CA SER A 597 18.94 -25.41 8.76
C SER A 597 19.91 -26.57 8.52
N ALA A 598 20.92 -26.39 7.65
CA ALA A 598 21.91 -27.43 7.38
C ALA A 598 22.81 -27.70 8.59
N ASP A 599 23.15 -26.66 9.34
CA ASP A 599 24.13 -26.73 10.45
C ASP A 599 23.45 -26.90 11.81
N TYR A 600 22.16 -26.51 11.95
CA TYR A 600 21.44 -26.48 13.23
C TYR A 600 20.15 -27.28 13.18
N PRO A 601 20.10 -28.48 13.82
CA PRO A 601 18.90 -29.33 13.86
C PRO A 601 17.65 -28.60 14.35
N ILE A 602 17.76 -27.79 15.42
CA ILE A 602 16.64 -27.01 15.96
C ILE A 602 16.02 -26.08 14.91
N VAL A 603 16.82 -25.49 14.03
CA VAL A 603 16.32 -24.60 12.97
C VAL A 603 15.53 -25.38 11.94
N ARG A 604 15.96 -26.59 11.59
CA ARG A 604 15.22 -27.49 10.70
C ARG A 604 13.88 -27.88 11.32
N ASP A 605 13.87 -28.24 12.60
CA ASP A 605 12.65 -28.62 13.33
C ASP A 605 11.68 -27.43 13.45
N ILE A 606 12.19 -26.20 13.65
CA ILE A 606 11.38 -24.95 13.65
C ILE A 606 10.76 -24.69 12.28
N LEU A 607 11.49 -24.88 11.18
CA LEU A 607 10.95 -24.73 9.83
C LEU A 607 9.84 -25.73 9.55
N GLU A 608 10.03 -27.00 9.93
CA GLU A 608 9.01 -28.04 9.81
C GLU A 608 7.79 -27.71 10.70
N TYR A 609 8.00 -27.36 11.97
CA TYR A 609 6.94 -26.96 12.91
C TYR A 609 6.08 -25.82 12.36
N ARG A 610 6.72 -24.73 11.90
CA ARG A 610 6.02 -23.58 11.34
C ARG A 610 5.27 -23.94 10.07
N GLY A 611 5.85 -24.80 9.23
CA GLY A 611 5.19 -25.33 8.03
C GLY A 611 3.92 -26.10 8.36
N LEU A 612 3.99 -27.03 9.29
CA LEU A 612 2.86 -27.86 9.72
C LEU A 612 1.79 -27.03 10.46
N THR A 613 2.20 -26.13 11.34
CA THR A 613 1.28 -25.23 12.06
C THR A 613 0.51 -24.35 11.09
N LYS A 614 1.17 -23.82 10.05
CA LYS A 614 0.51 -23.06 8.98
C LYS A 614 -0.46 -23.92 8.18
N LEU A 615 -0.06 -25.15 7.82
CA LEU A 615 -0.96 -26.09 7.13
C LEU A 615 -2.21 -26.36 7.96
N LYS A 616 -2.06 -26.58 9.27
CA LYS A 616 -3.20 -26.81 10.16
C LYS A 616 -4.07 -25.57 10.31
N SER A 617 -3.50 -24.45 10.77
CA SER A 617 -4.27 -23.25 11.15
C SER A 617 -4.89 -22.53 9.94
N THR A 618 -4.13 -22.36 8.86
CA THR A 618 -4.57 -21.59 7.70
C THR A 618 -5.40 -22.42 6.72
N TYR A 619 -4.97 -23.66 6.48
CA TYR A 619 -5.61 -24.48 5.44
C TYR A 619 -6.59 -25.51 6.00
N ALA A 620 -6.25 -26.29 7.03
CA ALA A 620 -7.20 -27.27 7.55
C ALA A 620 -8.34 -26.57 8.33
N ASP A 621 -8.01 -25.84 9.38
CA ASP A 621 -9.00 -25.18 10.25
C ASP A 621 -9.58 -23.94 9.55
N GLY A 622 -8.74 -23.14 8.88
CA GLY A 622 -9.15 -21.90 8.22
C GLY A 622 -10.12 -22.13 7.06
N LEU A 623 -9.88 -23.09 6.17
CA LEU A 623 -10.79 -23.38 5.05
C LEU A 623 -12.13 -23.94 5.52
N ALA A 624 -12.16 -24.70 6.63
CA ALA A 624 -13.37 -25.28 7.16
C ALA A 624 -14.44 -24.22 7.52
N ALA A 625 -14.01 -23.00 7.89
CA ALA A 625 -14.89 -21.87 8.20
C ALA A 625 -15.59 -21.30 6.97
N PHE A 626 -15.04 -21.53 5.77
CA PHE A 626 -15.59 -21.02 4.50
C PHE A 626 -16.43 -22.05 3.73
N ILE A 627 -16.61 -23.27 4.26
CA ILE A 627 -17.49 -24.25 3.62
C ILE A 627 -18.92 -23.86 3.91
N GLU A 628 -19.69 -23.48 2.87
CA GLU A 628 -21.08 -23.07 2.97
C GLU A 628 -22.05 -24.26 3.11
N ALA A 629 -23.34 -23.97 3.18
CA ALA A 629 -24.39 -24.97 3.40
C ALA A 629 -24.51 -25.98 2.25
N ASP A 630 -24.10 -25.62 1.04
CA ASP A 630 -24.07 -26.48 -0.14
C ASP A 630 -22.82 -27.39 -0.19
N GLY A 631 -21.93 -27.28 0.83
CA GLY A 631 -20.68 -28.03 0.91
C GLY A 631 -19.56 -27.50 0.02
N ARG A 632 -19.69 -26.26 -0.49
CA ARG A 632 -18.72 -25.64 -1.39
C ARG A 632 -18.02 -24.45 -0.71
N ILE A 633 -16.86 -24.08 -1.24
CA ILE A 633 -16.16 -22.84 -0.90
C ILE A 633 -16.32 -21.89 -2.08
N HIS A 634 -16.86 -20.71 -1.81
CA HIS A 634 -17.03 -19.62 -2.76
C HIS A 634 -16.00 -18.52 -2.49
N THR A 635 -14.83 -18.60 -3.15
CA THR A 635 -13.79 -17.59 -3.02
C THR A 635 -14.15 -16.30 -3.77
N ASN A 636 -13.64 -15.17 -3.33
CA ASN A 636 -13.73 -13.92 -4.10
C ASN A 636 -12.55 -13.82 -5.06
N PHE A 637 -12.82 -13.66 -6.36
CA PHE A 637 -11.82 -13.35 -7.37
C PHE A 637 -11.74 -11.84 -7.58
N ASN A 638 -10.61 -11.21 -7.24
CA ASN A 638 -10.42 -9.78 -7.33
C ASN A 638 -9.66 -9.43 -8.60
N GLN A 639 -10.26 -8.55 -9.40
CA GLN A 639 -9.74 -8.11 -10.70
C GLN A 639 -8.90 -6.84 -10.60
N THR A 640 -9.03 -6.07 -9.51
CA THR A 640 -8.52 -4.70 -9.36
C THR A 640 -7.49 -4.54 -8.24
N ILE A 641 -6.78 -5.61 -7.84
CA ILE A 641 -5.82 -5.55 -6.72
C ILE A 641 -4.36 -5.56 -7.21
N THR A 642 -4.03 -6.42 -8.17
CA THR A 642 -2.62 -6.61 -8.54
C THR A 642 -2.15 -5.58 -9.56
N ALA A 643 -0.94 -5.07 -9.41
CA ALA A 643 -0.38 -4.11 -10.36
C ALA A 643 -0.01 -4.71 -11.73
N THR A 644 0.01 -6.04 -11.86
CA THR A 644 0.36 -6.76 -13.10
C THR A 644 -0.84 -7.21 -13.92
N GLY A 645 -2.06 -7.02 -13.42
CA GLY A 645 -3.27 -7.54 -14.05
C GLY A 645 -3.64 -8.98 -13.66
N ARG A 646 -2.82 -9.67 -12.86
CA ARG A 646 -3.19 -10.98 -12.33
C ARG A 646 -4.45 -10.91 -11.48
N ILE A 647 -5.27 -11.95 -11.52
CA ILE A 647 -6.42 -12.11 -10.62
C ILE A 647 -5.88 -12.55 -9.25
N SER A 648 -6.47 -12.06 -8.17
CA SER A 648 -6.20 -12.57 -6.83
C SER A 648 -7.44 -13.21 -6.23
N SER A 649 -7.22 -14.18 -5.33
CA SER A 649 -8.29 -14.89 -4.62
C SER A 649 -8.24 -14.54 -3.14
N THR A 650 -9.39 -14.25 -2.56
CA THR A 650 -9.52 -13.91 -1.13
C THR A 650 -10.77 -14.54 -0.53
N GLU A 651 -10.76 -14.73 0.78
CA GLU A 651 -11.90 -15.21 1.57
C GLU A 651 -12.52 -16.55 1.09
N PRO A 652 -11.74 -17.62 1.02
CA PRO A 652 -10.32 -17.77 1.32
C PRO A 652 -9.44 -17.63 0.06
N ASN A 653 -8.11 -17.46 0.25
CA ASN A 653 -7.18 -17.49 -0.87
C ASN A 653 -6.89 -18.94 -1.29
N LEU A 654 -7.52 -19.41 -2.36
CA LEU A 654 -7.32 -20.73 -2.93
C LEU A 654 -6.10 -20.86 -3.85
N GLN A 655 -5.54 -19.71 -4.30
CA GLN A 655 -4.35 -19.68 -5.18
C GLN A 655 -3.04 -19.99 -4.43
N ASN A 656 -3.04 -19.92 -3.10
CA ASN A 656 -1.84 -20.09 -2.28
C ASN A 656 -1.75 -21.44 -1.56
N ILE A 657 -2.52 -22.44 -1.97
CA ILE A 657 -2.44 -23.81 -1.41
C ILE A 657 -1.04 -24.38 -1.71
N PRO A 658 -0.25 -24.80 -0.69
CA PRO A 658 1.15 -25.17 -0.88
C PRO A 658 1.35 -26.35 -1.80
N MET A 659 2.25 -26.23 -2.79
CA MET A 659 2.60 -27.28 -3.76
C MET A 659 4.00 -27.87 -3.55
N ARG A 660 4.89 -27.16 -2.86
CA ARG A 660 6.30 -27.59 -2.69
C ARG A 660 6.45 -28.75 -1.71
N MET A 661 5.64 -28.78 -0.66
CA MET A 661 5.66 -29.83 0.35
C MET A 661 4.62 -30.89 -0.01
N GLU A 662 4.97 -32.17 0.11
CA GLU A 662 4.05 -33.27 -0.16
C GLU A 662 2.79 -33.22 0.72
N LEU A 663 2.95 -32.92 2.01
CA LEU A 663 1.82 -32.73 2.92
C LEU A 663 0.93 -31.57 2.47
N GLY A 664 1.53 -30.47 2.00
CA GLY A 664 0.77 -29.34 1.46
C GLY A 664 -0.05 -29.72 0.22
N ARG A 665 0.53 -30.50 -0.70
CA ARG A 665 -0.19 -31.01 -1.88
C ARG A 665 -1.37 -31.89 -1.51
N LYS A 666 -1.24 -32.74 -0.47
CA LYS A 666 -2.30 -33.65 -0.01
C LYS A 666 -3.60 -32.92 0.38
N ILE A 667 -3.55 -31.64 0.75
CA ILE A 667 -4.76 -30.87 1.04
C ILE A 667 -5.66 -30.72 -0.19
N ARG A 668 -5.11 -30.79 -1.40
CA ARG A 668 -5.91 -30.75 -2.65
C ARG A 668 -6.83 -31.94 -2.81
N LYS A 669 -6.61 -33.05 -2.08
CA LYS A 669 -7.49 -34.25 -2.10
C LYS A 669 -8.88 -33.99 -1.53
N VAL A 670 -9.01 -33.00 -0.64
CA VAL A 670 -10.31 -32.67 -0.04
C VAL A 670 -11.22 -31.92 -0.99
N PHE A 671 -10.66 -31.31 -2.05
CA PHE A 671 -11.44 -30.64 -3.10
C PHE A 671 -11.85 -31.66 -4.14
N VAL A 672 -13.14 -31.82 -4.30
CA VAL A 672 -13.72 -32.86 -5.13
C VAL A 672 -14.80 -32.32 -6.05
N PRO A 673 -15.01 -32.89 -7.21
CA PRO A 673 -16.13 -32.52 -8.07
C PRO A 673 -17.45 -33.08 -7.51
N ARG A 674 -18.56 -32.55 -8.00
CA ARG A 674 -19.91 -33.08 -7.69
C ARG A 674 -20.07 -34.53 -8.24
N GLU A 675 -21.05 -35.27 -7.77
CA GLU A 675 -21.32 -36.62 -8.24
C GLU A 675 -21.63 -36.63 -9.75
N GLY A 676 -21.02 -37.56 -10.49
CA GLY A 676 -21.12 -37.67 -11.96
C GLY A 676 -20.17 -36.71 -12.72
N TYR A 677 -19.23 -36.10 -12.02
CA TYR A 677 -18.22 -35.21 -12.59
C TYR A 677 -16.80 -35.63 -12.21
N GLU A 678 -15.84 -35.10 -12.92
CA GLU A 678 -14.41 -35.14 -12.61
C GLU A 678 -13.82 -33.72 -12.71
N PHE A 679 -12.63 -33.53 -12.16
CA PHE A 679 -11.86 -32.30 -12.44
C PHE A 679 -11.02 -32.50 -13.69
N MET A 680 -10.98 -31.44 -14.51
CA MET A 680 -10.07 -31.30 -15.63
C MET A 680 -9.26 -30.04 -15.42
N ASP A 681 -7.95 -30.21 -15.24
CA ASP A 681 -6.99 -29.13 -14.99
C ASP A 681 -6.11 -28.94 -16.23
N ALA A 682 -5.96 -27.72 -16.68
CA ALA A 682 -5.08 -27.39 -17.78
C ALA A 682 -4.16 -26.21 -17.38
N ASP A 683 -2.85 -26.47 -17.41
CA ASP A 683 -1.80 -25.53 -17.01
C ASP A 683 -0.96 -25.13 -18.23
N TYR A 684 -0.66 -23.83 -18.39
CA TYR A 684 0.24 -23.40 -19.45
C TYR A 684 1.67 -23.83 -19.20
N SER A 685 2.26 -24.50 -20.15
CA SER A 685 3.66 -24.88 -20.09
C SER A 685 4.57 -23.67 -20.36
N GLN A 686 5.23 -23.13 -19.32
CA GLN A 686 6.25 -22.10 -19.41
C GLN A 686 5.78 -20.80 -20.08
N ILE A 687 4.56 -20.31 -19.80
CA ILE A 687 3.95 -19.18 -20.52
C ILE A 687 4.82 -17.93 -20.52
N GLU A 688 5.43 -17.56 -19.37
CA GLU A 688 6.25 -16.33 -19.27
C GLU A 688 7.49 -16.40 -20.16
N LEU A 689 8.13 -17.57 -20.29
CA LEU A 689 9.28 -17.74 -21.18
C LEU A 689 8.87 -17.77 -22.65
N ARG A 690 7.70 -18.29 -23.00
CA ARG A 690 7.14 -18.24 -24.35
C ARG A 690 6.78 -16.80 -24.75
N VAL A 691 6.24 -16.02 -23.82
CA VAL A 691 6.00 -14.60 -23.98
C VAL A 691 7.32 -13.85 -24.19
N LEU A 692 8.36 -14.16 -23.40
CA LEU A 692 9.69 -13.58 -23.56
C LEU A 692 10.28 -13.90 -24.94
N ALA A 693 10.18 -15.14 -25.39
CA ALA A 693 10.65 -15.55 -26.72
C ALA A 693 9.97 -14.74 -27.83
N HIS A 694 8.64 -14.62 -27.78
CA HIS A 694 7.88 -13.82 -28.75
C HIS A 694 8.24 -12.33 -28.70
N MET A 695 8.21 -11.71 -27.51
CA MET A 695 8.42 -10.27 -27.36
C MET A 695 9.84 -9.83 -27.71
N SER A 696 10.86 -10.65 -27.38
CA SER A 696 12.25 -10.38 -27.75
C SER A 696 12.54 -10.63 -29.22
N GLY A 697 11.79 -11.52 -29.88
CA GLY A 697 12.07 -11.98 -31.22
C GLY A 697 13.42 -12.68 -31.37
N ASP A 698 13.91 -13.32 -30.28
CA ASP A 698 15.16 -14.07 -30.31
C ASP A 698 14.94 -15.39 -31.03
N GLU A 699 15.53 -15.54 -32.22
CA GLU A 699 15.34 -16.71 -33.08
C GLU A 699 15.84 -18.01 -32.44
N GLN A 700 16.93 -17.96 -31.67
CA GLN A 700 17.45 -19.13 -31.01
C GLN A 700 16.52 -19.61 -29.89
N LEU A 701 15.92 -18.67 -29.15
CA LEU A 701 14.95 -18.99 -28.12
C LEU A 701 13.62 -19.50 -28.73
N ILE A 702 13.15 -18.88 -29.82
CA ILE A 702 11.97 -19.30 -30.56
C ILE A 702 12.17 -20.72 -31.14
N ASP A 703 13.32 -20.99 -31.76
CA ASP A 703 13.61 -22.31 -32.34
C ASP A 703 13.74 -23.40 -31.28
N ALA A 704 14.26 -23.08 -30.09
CA ALA A 704 14.29 -23.99 -28.95
C ALA A 704 12.88 -24.47 -28.56
N TYR A 705 11.88 -23.59 -28.61
CA TYR A 705 10.48 -23.97 -28.37
C TYR A 705 9.84 -24.75 -29.53
N ARG A 706 10.27 -24.50 -30.78
CA ARG A 706 9.76 -25.23 -31.96
C ARG A 706 10.24 -26.67 -32.02
N GLN A 707 11.37 -26.99 -31.38
CA GLN A 707 11.93 -28.35 -31.33
C GLN A 707 11.19 -29.27 -30.31
N GLU A 708 10.22 -28.72 -29.57
CA GLU A 708 9.44 -29.43 -28.54
C GLU A 708 10.31 -30.15 -27.46
N GLU A 709 11.53 -29.66 -27.25
CA GLU A 709 12.46 -30.20 -26.26
C GLU A 709 12.43 -29.40 -24.95
N ASP A 710 13.03 -29.97 -23.93
CA ASP A 710 13.14 -29.32 -22.63
C ASP A 710 13.98 -28.02 -22.70
N ILE A 711 13.32 -26.85 -22.68
CA ILE A 711 13.96 -25.52 -22.79
C ILE A 711 15.07 -25.32 -21.75
N HIS A 712 14.91 -25.85 -20.54
CA HIS A 712 15.93 -25.73 -19.50
C HIS A 712 17.15 -26.57 -19.81
N ARG A 713 16.95 -27.73 -20.45
CA ARG A 713 18.04 -28.60 -20.89
C ARG A 713 18.76 -28.02 -22.12
N ILE A 714 17.99 -27.45 -23.06
CA ILE A 714 18.57 -26.70 -24.20
C ILE A 714 19.41 -25.51 -23.71
N THR A 715 18.85 -24.71 -22.80
CA THR A 715 19.59 -23.58 -22.21
C THR A 715 20.82 -24.05 -21.48
N ALA A 716 20.76 -25.15 -20.70
CA ALA A 716 21.93 -25.72 -20.03
C ALA A 716 23.00 -26.18 -21.02
N SER A 717 22.60 -26.89 -22.08
CA SER A 717 23.52 -27.33 -23.13
C SER A 717 24.30 -26.14 -23.75
N LYS A 718 23.58 -25.07 -24.08
CA LYS A 718 24.17 -23.87 -24.69
C LYS A 718 25.00 -23.05 -23.70
N VAL A 719 24.47 -22.75 -22.52
CA VAL A 719 25.12 -21.93 -21.48
C VAL A 719 26.36 -22.60 -20.91
N PHE A 720 26.32 -23.92 -20.69
CA PHE A 720 27.45 -24.68 -20.10
C PHE A 720 28.31 -25.39 -21.16
N HIS A 721 28.05 -25.17 -22.46
CA HIS A 721 28.75 -25.80 -23.58
C HIS A 721 28.83 -27.34 -23.44
N THR A 722 27.78 -27.95 -22.94
CA THR A 722 27.64 -29.40 -22.71
C THR A 722 26.73 -30.01 -23.78
N PRO A 723 27.08 -31.12 -24.45
CA PRO A 723 26.16 -31.79 -25.37
C PRO A 723 24.80 -32.07 -24.69
N PHE A 724 23.70 -31.88 -25.44
CA PHE A 724 22.34 -31.98 -24.90
C PHE A 724 22.09 -33.27 -24.10
N GLU A 725 22.61 -34.41 -24.60
CA GLU A 725 22.46 -35.74 -23.97
C GLU A 725 23.28 -35.85 -22.66
N GLU A 726 24.35 -35.04 -22.52
CA GLU A 726 25.24 -35.10 -21.36
C GLU A 726 24.90 -34.04 -20.31
N VAL A 727 23.85 -33.26 -20.53
CA VAL A 727 23.41 -32.25 -19.55
C VAL A 727 22.96 -32.92 -18.26
N THR A 728 23.63 -32.62 -17.17
CA THR A 728 23.30 -33.16 -15.84
C THR A 728 22.05 -32.48 -15.25
N ASP A 729 21.38 -33.14 -14.30
CA ASP A 729 20.24 -32.58 -13.58
C ASP A 729 20.60 -31.30 -12.83
N LEU A 730 21.84 -31.16 -12.34
CA LEU A 730 22.33 -29.96 -11.70
C LEU A 730 22.41 -28.79 -12.70
N GLN A 731 23.00 -29.03 -13.88
CA GLN A 731 23.06 -28.02 -14.94
C GLN A 731 21.67 -27.60 -15.41
N ARG A 732 20.78 -28.54 -15.62
CA ARG A 732 19.38 -28.27 -15.97
C ARG A 732 18.69 -27.42 -14.91
N ARG A 733 18.85 -27.75 -13.62
CA ARG A 733 18.31 -26.97 -12.49
C ARG A 733 18.88 -25.54 -12.45
N ASN A 734 20.20 -25.39 -12.67
CA ASN A 734 20.85 -24.10 -12.71
C ASN A 734 20.33 -23.26 -13.89
N ALA A 735 20.22 -23.85 -15.07
CA ALA A 735 19.64 -23.19 -16.25
C ALA A 735 18.17 -22.80 -16.02
N LYS A 736 17.39 -23.61 -15.33
CA LYS A 736 16.02 -23.26 -14.93
C LYS A 736 15.99 -22.02 -14.06
N ALA A 737 16.86 -21.92 -13.06
CA ALA A 737 16.98 -20.74 -12.20
C ALA A 737 17.42 -19.49 -12.97
N VAL A 738 18.34 -19.63 -13.94
CA VAL A 738 18.73 -18.53 -14.82
C VAL A 738 17.57 -18.08 -15.71
N ASN A 739 16.88 -19.02 -16.39
CA ASN A 739 15.75 -18.71 -17.27
C ASN A 739 14.68 -17.89 -16.54
N PHE A 740 14.23 -18.35 -15.37
CA PHE A 740 13.25 -17.60 -14.57
C PHE A 740 13.83 -16.33 -13.96
N GLY A 741 15.09 -16.39 -13.51
CA GLY A 741 15.78 -15.23 -12.98
C GLY A 741 15.83 -14.07 -13.96
N ILE A 742 16.10 -14.33 -15.24
CA ILE A 742 16.11 -13.30 -16.29
C ILE A 742 14.72 -12.65 -16.44
N VAL A 743 13.65 -13.43 -16.47
CA VAL A 743 12.26 -12.91 -16.52
C VAL A 743 11.97 -11.99 -15.33
N TYR A 744 12.51 -12.32 -14.14
CA TYR A 744 12.29 -11.53 -12.93
C TYR A 744 13.33 -10.43 -12.69
N GLY A 745 14.26 -10.22 -13.64
CA GLY A 745 15.31 -9.21 -13.53
C GLY A 745 16.30 -9.48 -12.40
N ILE A 746 16.67 -10.75 -12.21
CA ILE A 746 17.55 -11.17 -11.11
C ILE A 746 18.94 -10.57 -11.28
N SER A 747 19.54 -10.13 -10.16
CA SER A 747 20.96 -9.73 -10.12
C SER A 747 21.88 -10.93 -9.91
N SER A 748 23.16 -10.78 -10.28
CA SER A 748 24.18 -11.80 -9.97
C SER A 748 24.27 -12.13 -8.47
N PHE A 749 23.94 -11.18 -7.61
CA PHE A 749 23.82 -11.43 -6.17
C PHE A 749 22.60 -12.31 -5.84
N GLY A 750 21.43 -12.01 -6.39
CA GLY A 750 20.24 -12.84 -6.19
C GLY A 750 20.45 -14.27 -6.67
N LEU A 751 20.92 -14.43 -7.91
CA LEU A 751 21.19 -15.74 -8.49
C LEU A 751 22.25 -16.54 -7.69
N SER A 752 23.27 -15.86 -7.16
CA SER A 752 24.28 -16.51 -6.33
C SER A 752 23.71 -17.08 -5.02
N GLN A 753 22.71 -16.40 -4.45
CA GLN A 753 22.01 -16.90 -3.26
C GLN A 753 21.09 -18.09 -3.60
N ASP A 754 20.34 -17.99 -4.71
CA ASP A 754 19.39 -19.03 -5.11
C ASP A 754 20.08 -20.34 -5.47
N LEU A 755 21.25 -20.29 -6.11
CA LEU A 755 22.02 -21.46 -6.53
C LEU A 755 23.10 -21.87 -5.52
N SER A 756 23.32 -21.10 -4.45
CA SER A 756 24.42 -21.33 -3.49
C SER A 756 25.81 -21.38 -4.16
N ILE A 757 26.05 -20.50 -5.16
CA ILE A 757 27.30 -20.36 -5.90
C ILE A 757 27.93 -18.99 -5.63
N SER A 758 29.16 -18.80 -6.09
CA SER A 758 29.83 -17.50 -5.99
C SER A 758 29.15 -16.43 -6.86
N LYS A 759 29.20 -15.16 -6.45
CA LYS A 759 28.66 -14.03 -7.24
C LYS A 759 29.33 -13.95 -8.62
N LYS A 760 30.58 -14.36 -8.73
CA LYS A 760 31.32 -14.38 -10.01
C LYS A 760 30.77 -15.44 -10.95
N GLU A 761 30.50 -16.64 -10.47
CA GLU A 761 29.87 -17.71 -11.27
C GLU A 761 28.45 -17.33 -11.68
N ALA A 762 27.65 -16.75 -10.77
CA ALA A 762 26.31 -16.27 -11.10
C ALA A 762 26.35 -15.19 -12.20
N ALA A 763 27.29 -14.25 -12.14
CA ALA A 763 27.49 -13.24 -13.17
C ALA A 763 27.89 -13.88 -14.51
N GLN A 764 28.74 -14.88 -14.50
CA GLN A 764 29.15 -15.62 -15.70
C GLN A 764 27.97 -16.38 -16.32
N TYR A 765 27.09 -16.99 -15.52
CA TYR A 765 25.90 -17.67 -16.04
C TYR A 765 24.94 -16.69 -16.73
N ILE A 766 24.73 -15.50 -16.15
CA ILE A 766 23.89 -14.45 -16.75
C ILE A 766 24.53 -13.96 -18.06
N GLU A 767 25.84 -13.76 -18.11
CA GLU A 767 26.56 -13.32 -19.31
C GLU A 767 26.44 -14.37 -20.43
N GLN A 768 26.74 -15.63 -20.13
CA GLN A 768 26.61 -16.74 -21.08
C GLN A 768 25.16 -16.90 -21.60
N TYR A 769 24.17 -16.68 -20.74
CA TYR A 769 22.76 -16.67 -21.18
C TYR A 769 22.50 -15.58 -22.21
N PHE A 770 22.98 -14.36 -21.99
CA PHE A 770 22.81 -13.26 -22.91
C PHE A 770 23.67 -13.36 -24.19
N GLU A 771 24.82 -14.02 -24.11
CA GLU A 771 25.59 -14.40 -25.32
C GLU A 771 24.82 -15.43 -26.16
N THR A 772 24.13 -16.35 -25.52
CA THR A 772 23.29 -17.35 -26.18
C THR A 772 22.02 -16.72 -26.78
N TYR A 773 21.39 -15.78 -26.08
CA TYR A 773 20.14 -15.13 -26.47
C TYR A 773 20.30 -13.59 -26.53
N PRO A 774 21.03 -13.06 -27.51
CA PRO A 774 21.40 -11.64 -27.55
C PRO A 774 20.20 -10.70 -27.70
N LYS A 775 19.16 -11.09 -28.48
CA LYS A 775 17.96 -10.27 -28.64
C LYS A 775 17.13 -10.17 -27.36
N VAL A 776 17.23 -11.16 -26.47
CA VAL A 776 16.63 -11.07 -25.13
C VAL A 776 17.28 -9.93 -24.34
N LYS A 777 18.62 -9.81 -24.39
CA LYS A 777 19.34 -8.70 -23.74
C LYS A 777 18.91 -7.34 -24.27
N GLU A 778 18.91 -7.20 -25.61
CA GLU A 778 18.48 -5.96 -26.27
C GLU A 778 17.04 -5.57 -25.90
N PHE A 779 16.16 -6.56 -25.86
CA PHE A 779 14.76 -6.35 -25.48
C PHE A 779 14.61 -5.86 -24.04
N ILE A 780 15.29 -6.52 -23.08
CA ILE A 780 15.23 -6.13 -21.66
C ILE A 780 15.79 -4.73 -21.44
N ASP A 781 16.95 -4.40 -22.07
CA ASP A 781 17.55 -3.08 -21.97
C ASP A 781 16.60 -2.00 -22.53
N LYS A 782 15.96 -2.30 -23.67
CA LYS A 782 14.96 -1.42 -24.29
C LYS A 782 13.73 -1.20 -23.40
N LEU A 783 13.23 -2.25 -22.73
CA LEU A 783 12.11 -2.11 -21.79
C LEU A 783 12.42 -1.11 -20.67
N VAL A 784 13.63 -1.18 -20.11
CA VAL A 784 14.06 -0.25 -19.06
C VAL A 784 14.23 1.17 -19.61
N GLU A 785 14.82 1.33 -20.80
CA GLU A 785 15.00 2.63 -21.44
C GLU A 785 13.67 3.29 -21.77
N ASP A 786 12.75 2.54 -22.38
CA ASP A 786 11.41 3.02 -22.74
C ASP A 786 10.61 3.38 -21.49
N ALA A 787 10.68 2.57 -20.43
CA ALA A 787 10.01 2.85 -19.16
C ALA A 787 10.55 4.13 -18.50
N LYS A 788 11.86 4.38 -18.53
CA LYS A 788 12.47 5.64 -18.06
C LYS A 788 11.96 6.87 -18.84
N LYS A 789 11.70 6.72 -20.13
CA LYS A 789 11.20 7.83 -20.97
C LYS A 789 9.70 8.05 -20.80
N LYS A 790 8.92 6.97 -20.70
CA LYS A 790 7.44 7.03 -20.66
C LYS A 790 6.89 7.19 -19.24
N GLY A 791 7.63 6.78 -18.22
CA GLY A 791 7.16 6.67 -16.82
C GLY A 791 6.30 5.43 -16.53
N TYR A 792 6.08 4.58 -17.53
CA TYR A 792 5.30 3.34 -17.41
C TYR A 792 5.81 2.26 -18.37
N THR A 793 5.39 1.03 -18.12
CA THR A 793 5.56 -0.10 -19.02
C THR A 793 4.20 -0.65 -19.43
N GLU A 794 4.14 -1.43 -20.52
CA GLU A 794 2.89 -1.95 -21.07
C GLU A 794 3.01 -3.40 -21.55
N THR A 795 1.90 -4.15 -21.49
CA THR A 795 1.78 -5.51 -22.01
C THR A 795 1.55 -5.50 -23.53
N MET A 796 1.59 -6.67 -24.18
CA MET A 796 1.20 -6.82 -25.60
C MET A 796 -0.23 -6.36 -25.87
N PHE A 797 -1.11 -6.39 -24.87
CA PHE A 797 -2.52 -6.01 -24.98
C PHE A 797 -2.78 -4.57 -24.53
N GLY A 798 -1.72 -3.79 -24.26
CA GLY A 798 -1.81 -2.37 -23.94
C GLY A 798 -2.10 -2.06 -22.46
N ARG A 799 -2.09 -3.04 -21.56
CA ARG A 799 -2.19 -2.80 -20.11
C ARG A 799 -0.97 -2.02 -19.64
N ARG A 800 -1.19 -0.90 -18.95
CA ARG A 800 -0.12 -0.03 -18.47
C ARG A 800 0.13 -0.23 -16.99
N ARG A 801 1.41 -0.16 -16.62
CA ARG A 801 1.87 -0.10 -15.23
C ARG A 801 2.80 1.09 -15.07
N PRO A 802 2.40 2.14 -14.35
CA PRO A 802 3.29 3.23 -13.96
C PRO A 802 4.45 2.74 -13.08
N ILE A 803 5.62 3.37 -13.21
CA ILE A 803 6.83 3.00 -12.43
C ILE A 803 7.46 4.29 -11.90
N PRO A 804 6.89 4.93 -10.88
CA PRO A 804 7.41 6.17 -10.31
C PRO A 804 8.81 6.00 -9.70
N GLU A 805 9.17 4.79 -9.28
CA GLU A 805 10.48 4.47 -8.70
C GLU A 805 11.64 4.74 -9.65
N LEU A 806 11.44 4.74 -10.96
CA LEU A 806 12.48 5.01 -11.96
C LEU A 806 13.04 6.45 -11.88
N SER A 807 12.24 7.40 -11.40
CA SER A 807 12.63 8.81 -11.21
C SER A 807 13.22 9.08 -9.82
N SER A 808 13.25 8.09 -8.90
CA SER A 808 13.75 8.27 -7.55
C SER A 808 15.25 8.55 -7.51
N SER A 809 15.67 9.48 -6.66
CA SER A 809 17.07 9.74 -6.34
C SER A 809 17.72 8.56 -5.57
N ASN A 810 16.91 7.73 -4.89
CA ASN A 810 17.36 6.56 -4.15
C ASN A 810 17.72 5.41 -5.10
N PHE A 811 18.99 4.98 -5.07
CA PHE A 811 19.48 3.87 -5.90
C PHE A 811 18.67 2.56 -5.72
N MET A 812 18.30 2.22 -4.49
CA MET A 812 17.56 0.98 -4.22
C MET A 812 16.16 1.00 -4.83
N GLN A 813 15.44 2.13 -4.72
CA GLN A 813 14.13 2.32 -5.34
C GLN A 813 14.25 2.31 -6.87
N ARG A 814 15.21 3.05 -7.43
CA ARG A 814 15.44 3.07 -8.87
C ARG A 814 15.77 1.68 -9.42
N SER A 815 16.64 0.92 -8.74
CA SER A 815 16.97 -0.46 -9.11
C SER A 815 15.76 -1.39 -9.00
N PHE A 816 14.87 -1.16 -8.03
CA PHE A 816 13.59 -1.87 -7.95
C PHE A 816 12.70 -1.52 -9.15
N GLY A 817 12.58 -0.24 -9.50
CA GLY A 817 11.81 0.20 -10.68
C GLY A 817 12.34 -0.41 -11.99
N GLU A 818 13.66 -0.55 -12.15
CA GLU A 818 14.24 -1.21 -13.31
C GLU A 818 13.83 -2.69 -13.41
N ARG A 819 13.84 -3.44 -12.29
CA ARG A 819 13.33 -4.83 -12.27
C ARG A 819 11.86 -4.91 -12.58
N VAL A 820 11.05 -3.97 -12.09
CA VAL A 820 9.63 -3.89 -12.42
C VAL A 820 9.44 -3.65 -13.93
N ALA A 821 10.23 -2.78 -14.54
CA ALA A 821 10.18 -2.50 -15.97
C ALA A 821 10.49 -3.73 -16.83
N MET A 822 11.40 -4.58 -16.38
CA MET A 822 11.74 -5.84 -17.05
C MET A 822 10.64 -6.89 -16.93
N ASN A 823 10.12 -7.08 -15.73
CA ASN A 823 9.20 -8.16 -15.41
C ASN A 823 7.74 -7.88 -15.80
N ALA A 824 7.24 -6.67 -15.53
CA ALA A 824 5.81 -6.39 -15.65
C ALA A 824 5.22 -6.59 -17.06
N PRO A 825 5.91 -6.28 -18.18
CA PRO A 825 5.39 -6.57 -19.50
C PRO A 825 5.20 -8.07 -19.77
N ILE A 826 6.13 -8.90 -19.30
CA ILE A 826 6.11 -10.35 -19.50
C ILE A 826 5.03 -10.98 -18.64
N GLN A 827 5.08 -10.73 -17.34
CA GLN A 827 4.10 -11.27 -16.39
C GLN A 827 2.69 -10.76 -16.66
N GLY A 828 2.55 -9.47 -17.00
CA GLY A 828 1.25 -8.90 -17.33
C GLY A 828 0.68 -9.45 -18.62
N THR A 829 1.52 -9.69 -19.66
CA THR A 829 1.08 -10.34 -20.90
C THR A 829 0.62 -11.78 -20.65
N ALA A 830 1.33 -12.54 -19.81
CA ALA A 830 0.89 -13.87 -19.41
C ALA A 830 -0.47 -13.84 -18.69
N ALA A 831 -0.65 -12.85 -17.78
CA ALA A 831 -1.94 -12.63 -17.10
C ALA A 831 -3.08 -12.25 -18.07
N ASP A 832 -2.79 -11.46 -19.08
CA ASP A 832 -3.77 -11.09 -20.11
C ASP A 832 -4.14 -12.30 -20.98
N ILE A 833 -3.17 -13.17 -21.34
CA ILE A 833 -3.42 -14.41 -22.09
C ILE A 833 -4.34 -15.34 -21.33
N ILE A 834 -4.09 -15.58 -20.01
CA ILE A 834 -4.97 -16.45 -19.21
C ILE A 834 -6.38 -15.86 -19.10
N LYS A 835 -6.55 -14.55 -19.02
CA LYS A 835 -7.86 -13.90 -19.01
C LYS A 835 -8.62 -14.12 -20.32
N ILE A 836 -7.93 -14.00 -21.46
CA ILE A 836 -8.50 -14.29 -22.77
C ILE A 836 -8.92 -15.76 -22.86
N ALA A 837 -8.07 -16.68 -22.39
CA ALA A 837 -8.39 -18.10 -22.33
C ALA A 837 -9.63 -18.38 -21.48
N MET A 838 -9.72 -17.78 -20.28
CA MET A 838 -10.89 -17.90 -19.40
C MET A 838 -12.18 -17.47 -20.11
N ILE A 839 -12.16 -16.31 -20.78
CA ILE A 839 -13.33 -15.77 -21.48
C ILE A 839 -13.74 -16.69 -22.62
N LYS A 840 -12.77 -17.19 -23.44
CA LYS A 840 -13.04 -18.08 -24.56
C LYS A 840 -13.59 -19.44 -24.08
N VAL A 841 -12.97 -20.04 -23.07
CA VAL A 841 -13.39 -21.33 -22.50
C VAL A 841 -14.79 -21.21 -21.91
N TRP A 842 -15.01 -20.21 -21.04
CA TRP A 842 -16.31 -19.95 -20.42
C TRP A 842 -17.41 -19.75 -21.46
N LYS A 843 -17.13 -18.95 -22.51
CA LYS A 843 -18.07 -18.69 -23.60
C LYS A 843 -18.40 -19.95 -24.38
N ALA A 844 -17.41 -20.75 -24.74
CA ALA A 844 -17.61 -22.00 -25.46
C ALA A 844 -18.46 -23.00 -24.65
N LEU A 845 -18.20 -23.17 -23.35
CA LEU A 845 -19.00 -24.00 -22.47
C LEU A 845 -20.47 -23.58 -22.41
N LYS A 846 -20.73 -22.25 -22.38
CA LYS A 846 -22.09 -21.69 -22.36
C LYS A 846 -22.81 -21.80 -23.71
N GLU A 847 -22.15 -21.46 -24.80
CA GLU A 847 -22.74 -21.48 -26.14
C GLU A 847 -23.11 -22.88 -26.58
N GLU A 848 -22.35 -23.89 -26.17
CA GLU A 848 -22.67 -25.29 -26.43
C GLU A 848 -23.66 -25.88 -25.41
N GLY A 849 -24.07 -25.13 -24.41
CA GLY A 849 -25.06 -25.56 -23.41
C GLY A 849 -24.56 -26.70 -22.50
N LEU A 850 -23.23 -26.84 -22.34
CA LEU A 850 -22.61 -27.88 -21.54
C LEU A 850 -22.93 -27.69 -20.04
N LYS A 851 -22.92 -28.76 -19.29
CA LYS A 851 -23.10 -28.81 -17.82
C LYS A 851 -21.79 -28.48 -17.07
N SER A 852 -20.66 -28.72 -17.74
CA SER A 852 -19.32 -28.44 -17.22
C SER A 852 -19.08 -26.97 -16.93
N ARG A 853 -18.35 -26.65 -15.87
CA ARG A 853 -18.16 -25.26 -15.41
C ARG A 853 -16.70 -24.98 -15.08
N LEU A 854 -16.21 -23.81 -15.55
CA LEU A 854 -14.95 -23.23 -15.06
C LEU A 854 -15.15 -22.76 -13.61
N ILE A 855 -14.33 -23.27 -12.68
CA ILE A 855 -14.53 -23.05 -11.24
C ILE A 855 -13.35 -22.35 -10.57
N LEU A 856 -12.11 -22.60 -11.01
CA LEU A 856 -10.92 -21.97 -10.46
C LEU A 856 -9.95 -21.54 -11.55
N GLN A 857 -9.22 -20.47 -11.24
CA GLN A 857 -8.00 -20.07 -11.92
C GLN A 857 -6.91 -19.92 -10.87
N VAL A 858 -5.77 -20.60 -11.05
CA VAL A 858 -4.63 -20.58 -10.14
C VAL A 858 -3.36 -20.34 -10.94
N HIS A 859 -2.77 -19.16 -10.81
CA HIS A 859 -1.59 -18.71 -11.58
C HIS A 859 -1.80 -18.77 -13.10
N ASP A 860 -1.37 -19.85 -13.75
CA ASP A 860 -1.45 -20.12 -15.18
C ASP A 860 -2.29 -21.38 -15.51
N GLU A 861 -3.03 -21.91 -14.51
CA GLU A 861 -3.92 -23.06 -14.65
C GLU A 861 -5.40 -22.69 -14.64
N LEU A 862 -6.23 -23.45 -15.35
CA LEU A 862 -7.68 -23.41 -15.34
C LEU A 862 -8.22 -24.77 -14.88
N LEU A 863 -9.09 -24.75 -13.86
CA LEU A 863 -9.76 -25.94 -13.34
C LEU A 863 -11.23 -25.96 -13.72
N ILE A 864 -11.67 -27.00 -14.41
CA ILE A 864 -13.06 -27.20 -14.81
C ILE A 864 -13.65 -28.39 -14.04
N GLU A 865 -14.83 -28.19 -13.48
CA GLU A 865 -15.67 -29.29 -13.01
C GLU A 865 -16.44 -29.86 -14.21
N THR A 866 -15.99 -31.03 -14.71
CA THR A 866 -16.37 -31.59 -16.01
C THR A 866 -17.34 -32.72 -15.83
N ALA A 867 -18.52 -32.67 -16.47
CA ALA A 867 -19.43 -33.80 -16.51
C ALA A 867 -18.81 -34.98 -17.28
N LEU A 868 -18.88 -36.17 -16.74
CA LEU A 868 -18.21 -37.35 -17.33
C LEU A 868 -18.61 -37.62 -18.80
N GLU A 869 -19.86 -37.33 -19.16
CA GLU A 869 -20.33 -37.45 -20.54
C GLU A 869 -19.80 -36.36 -21.48
N GLU A 870 -19.25 -35.28 -20.95
CA GLU A 870 -18.73 -34.14 -21.70
C GLU A 870 -17.19 -34.10 -21.77
N GLU A 871 -16.48 -35.06 -21.11
CA GLU A 871 -15.03 -35.07 -20.97
C GLU A 871 -14.27 -34.78 -22.28
N ALA A 872 -14.59 -35.53 -23.32
CA ALA A 872 -13.92 -35.39 -24.63
C ALA A 872 -14.10 -33.97 -25.21
N ARG A 873 -15.32 -33.41 -25.11
CA ARG A 873 -15.62 -32.08 -25.67
C ARG A 873 -14.99 -30.98 -24.84
N VAL A 874 -15.02 -31.07 -23.52
CA VAL A 874 -14.36 -30.11 -22.64
C VAL A 874 -12.86 -30.10 -22.85
N ARG A 875 -12.23 -31.26 -23.06
CA ARG A 875 -10.81 -31.40 -23.40
C ARG A 875 -10.46 -30.68 -24.70
N GLU A 876 -11.29 -30.82 -25.74
CA GLU A 876 -11.12 -30.08 -26.99
C GLU A 876 -11.25 -28.54 -26.75
N ILE A 877 -12.32 -28.12 -26.05
CA ILE A 877 -12.55 -26.70 -25.75
C ILE A 877 -11.37 -26.08 -24.98
N LEU A 878 -10.85 -26.73 -23.95
CA LEU A 878 -9.69 -26.27 -23.21
C LEU A 878 -8.48 -26.16 -24.13
N THR A 879 -8.18 -27.22 -24.87
CA THR A 879 -6.99 -27.28 -25.73
C THR A 879 -7.03 -26.18 -26.81
N GLU A 880 -8.14 -26.06 -27.51
CA GLU A 880 -8.28 -25.09 -28.61
C GLU A 880 -8.22 -23.64 -28.08
N ASN A 881 -8.97 -23.33 -27.01
CA ASN A 881 -9.13 -21.95 -26.54
C ASN A 881 -7.92 -21.46 -25.73
N MET A 882 -7.25 -22.34 -24.98
CA MET A 882 -6.01 -21.95 -24.31
C MET A 882 -4.86 -21.79 -25.30
N LYS A 883 -4.67 -22.76 -26.25
CA LYS A 883 -3.60 -22.64 -27.25
C LYS A 883 -3.80 -21.46 -28.22
N SER A 884 -5.04 -21.08 -28.50
CA SER A 884 -5.38 -19.95 -29.38
C SER A 884 -5.63 -18.63 -28.66
N ALA A 885 -5.33 -18.55 -27.36
CA ALA A 885 -5.59 -17.32 -26.59
C ALA A 885 -4.79 -16.11 -27.06
N ALA A 886 -3.60 -16.34 -27.62
CA ALA A 886 -2.77 -15.31 -28.23
C ALA A 886 -2.04 -15.87 -29.45
N ASP A 887 -1.77 -14.99 -30.43
CA ASP A 887 -0.94 -15.29 -31.60
C ASP A 887 0.53 -14.94 -31.28
N LEU A 888 1.32 -15.95 -30.92
CA LEU A 888 2.73 -15.81 -30.58
C LEU A 888 3.62 -16.47 -31.63
N ALA A 889 4.88 -16.05 -31.71
CA ALA A 889 5.90 -16.68 -32.56
C ALA A 889 6.22 -18.14 -32.15
N VAL A 890 5.80 -18.52 -30.94
CA VAL A 890 5.90 -19.86 -30.37
C VAL A 890 4.51 -20.34 -29.98
N THR A 891 4.21 -21.62 -30.22
CA THR A 891 2.90 -22.19 -29.85
C THR A 891 2.72 -22.17 -28.33
N LEU A 892 1.54 -21.77 -27.86
CA LEU A 892 1.15 -21.97 -26.46
C LEU A 892 0.86 -23.46 -26.24
N GLU A 893 1.55 -24.08 -25.31
CA GLU A 893 1.34 -25.46 -24.92
C GLU A 893 0.71 -25.55 -23.53
N ILE A 894 -0.09 -26.57 -23.34
CA ILE A 894 -0.77 -26.85 -22.07
C ILE A 894 -0.50 -28.29 -21.63
N ASP A 895 -0.37 -28.47 -20.33
CA ASP A 895 -0.40 -29.77 -19.67
C ASP A 895 -1.82 -29.98 -19.13
N LEU A 896 -2.50 -31.03 -19.57
CA LEU A 896 -3.90 -31.30 -19.27
C LEU A 896 -4.06 -32.63 -18.60
N HIS A 897 -4.63 -32.63 -17.40
CA HIS A 897 -4.88 -33.82 -16.58
C HIS A 897 -6.33 -33.86 -16.12
N THR A 898 -6.82 -35.08 -15.79
CA THR A 898 -8.13 -35.30 -15.18
C THR A 898 -7.97 -36.09 -13.89
N GLY A 899 -8.89 -35.87 -12.95
CA GLY A 899 -8.83 -36.58 -11.66
C GLY A 899 -10.14 -36.54 -10.87
N LYS A 900 -10.25 -37.40 -9.91
CA LYS A 900 -11.38 -37.50 -8.98
C LYS A 900 -11.30 -36.48 -7.84
N ASP A 901 -10.18 -35.85 -7.70
CA ASP A 901 -9.92 -34.75 -6.80
C ASP A 901 -8.88 -33.82 -7.43
N TRP A 902 -8.68 -32.65 -6.84
CA TRP A 902 -7.73 -31.66 -7.38
C TRP A 902 -6.25 -32.13 -7.26
N TYR A 903 -5.95 -33.08 -6.40
CA TYR A 903 -4.60 -33.65 -6.30
C TYR A 903 -4.28 -34.58 -7.48
N GLU A 904 -5.26 -35.40 -7.90
CA GLU A 904 -5.10 -36.32 -9.05
C GLU A 904 -5.12 -35.57 -10.39
N ALA A 905 -5.86 -34.43 -10.46
CA ALA A 905 -5.97 -33.61 -11.65
C ALA A 905 -4.75 -32.71 -11.91
N LYS A 906 -3.69 -32.76 -11.06
CA LYS A 906 -2.50 -31.89 -11.18
C LYS A 906 -1.21 -32.68 -11.42
#